data_8a96a0fa5653545a1f178d242e9972dc
#
_entry.id   8a96a0fa5653545a1f178d242e9972dc
#
_cell.length_a   1.000
_cell.length_b   1.000
_cell.length_c   1.000
_cell.angle_alpha   90.00
_cell.angle_beta   90.00
_cell.angle_gamma   90.00
#
_symmetry.space_group_name_H-M   'P 1'
#
loop_
_entity.id
_entity.type
_entity.pdbx_description
1 polymer ?
#
loop_
_entity_poly.entity_id
_entity_poly.type
_entity_poly.pdbx_seq_one_letter_code
_entity_poly.pdbx_strand_id
1 'polypeptide(L)'
;MSSPFRTLAEEHLSIVLHRLAGPDATPRGDQVDAVEAVLQPSSRVLVVQATGWGKSAVYWAATNALRTTGAGPTLVVSPLLALMRDQVDAATRAGLRAATVNSTNFDAWDDVFARLDADELDVLLVSPERLGNQRFASRLGSLLSRVGLIVIDEAHCISDWGFDFRPDYQRLARALLSTPTAGVLATTATANERVTVDIGRQLGSSTVTFRGTLARTSLRLSVVPDLSPLERYAWIADALHELPGSGIIYVLTVAEAERLAAFLAERGHVVDAYTGQLDPDSRLAVERRLRDNKVKAVVATSALGMGYDKPDLGFCVHIGSPSTPVAYYQQVGRAGRAVSHAEGVLLPSDADENIWEYFATASIPDPRNVEKVLSYMGDAAHSLIDIETETGVRRGRLEALLKILAVEGIVEKSGSDWVATGQRYVHDSAKWDELRRVRSAEADVMRKYAHGEGCLMAYLQQSLDDPDPKPCGRCSVCTSEVPSPGLRPSHESLMAARAFVRGNDVEIEPRKRWPSGVSRKGAVISLNAGRAVAFSDDPGWQEEVRELRRTGVIPDELLKGAVDTLARWSKVWDSRPVAVIPAPSVDMTSNRRLAEHIGGVGRLPVLDLFSWTGGNPPDDAASTPVVRHLDACIRFDADVEIPNGVVMLVSTTVRTRWNATVAGAILRELGATGVLLLALHQQA
;
A
#
# COMPACT_ATOMS: atom_id res chain seq x y z
N MET A 1 45.72 -0.02 -23.20
CA MET A 1 45.71 -1.18 -22.25
C MET A 1 44.46 -0.99 -21.39
N SER A 2 43.55 -1.95 -21.39
CA SER A 2 42.38 -1.92 -20.47
C SER A 2 42.86 -1.99 -19.05
N SER A 3 42.16 -1.31 -18.17
CA SER A 3 42.38 -1.37 -16.70
C SER A 3 42.23 -2.84 -16.24
N PRO A 4 43.06 -3.34 -15.30
CA PRO A 4 42.90 -4.68 -14.76
C PRO A 4 41.51 -4.93 -14.16
N PHE A 5 40.87 -3.88 -13.62
CA PHE A 5 39.51 -3.97 -13.12
C PHE A 5 38.47 -4.13 -14.24
N ARG A 6 38.71 -3.56 -15.44
CA ARG A 6 37.84 -3.74 -16.59
C ARG A 6 37.81 -5.16 -17.07
N THR A 7 38.98 -5.82 -17.19
CA THR A 7 39.05 -7.22 -17.57
C THR A 7 38.30 -8.13 -16.59
N LEU A 8 38.48 -7.91 -15.28
CA LEU A 8 37.72 -8.62 -14.25
C LEU A 8 36.23 -8.37 -14.36
N ALA A 9 35.82 -7.11 -14.61
CA ALA A 9 34.40 -6.74 -14.78
C ALA A 9 33.77 -7.47 -15.96
N GLU A 10 34.41 -7.48 -17.12
CA GLU A 10 33.92 -8.15 -18.32
C GLU A 10 33.81 -9.67 -18.12
N GLU A 11 34.83 -10.31 -17.54
CA GLU A 11 34.87 -11.75 -17.28
C GLU A 11 33.74 -12.17 -16.32
N HIS A 12 33.70 -11.57 -15.13
CA HIS A 12 32.75 -11.96 -14.11
C HIS A 12 31.29 -11.59 -14.45
N LEU A 13 31.08 -10.48 -15.17
CA LEU A 13 29.73 -10.11 -15.64
C LEU A 13 29.27 -11.10 -16.71
N SER A 14 30.13 -11.54 -17.63
CA SER A 14 29.79 -12.58 -18.62
C SER A 14 29.40 -13.89 -17.94
N ILE A 15 30.18 -14.34 -16.96
CA ILE A 15 29.87 -15.55 -16.17
C ILE A 15 28.50 -15.48 -15.52
N VAL A 16 28.21 -14.36 -14.86
CA VAL A 16 26.95 -14.16 -14.15
C VAL A 16 25.77 -14.08 -15.12
N LEU A 17 25.91 -13.34 -16.22
CA LEU A 17 24.84 -13.21 -17.23
C LEU A 17 24.54 -14.55 -17.91
N HIS A 18 25.54 -15.33 -18.27
CA HIS A 18 25.33 -16.66 -18.85
C HIS A 18 24.56 -17.59 -17.89
N ARG A 19 24.84 -17.51 -16.59
CA ARG A 19 24.13 -18.34 -15.60
C ARG A 19 22.70 -17.85 -15.34
N LEU A 20 22.44 -16.55 -15.40
CA LEU A 20 21.12 -15.97 -15.09
C LEU A 20 20.19 -15.91 -16.30
N ALA A 21 20.71 -15.60 -17.48
CA ALA A 21 19.94 -15.30 -18.69
C ALA A 21 20.24 -16.20 -19.89
N GLY A 22 21.17 -17.18 -19.73
CA GLY A 22 21.53 -18.13 -20.77
C GLY A 22 22.83 -17.81 -21.52
N PRO A 23 23.34 -18.75 -22.30
CA PRO A 23 24.70 -18.67 -22.92
C PRO A 23 24.84 -17.54 -23.94
N ASP A 24 23.73 -17.06 -24.50
CA ASP A 24 23.73 -15.97 -25.50
C ASP A 24 23.69 -14.57 -24.87
N ALA A 25 23.57 -14.46 -23.55
CA ALA A 25 23.54 -13.20 -22.88
C ALA A 25 24.89 -12.49 -22.87
N THR A 26 24.92 -11.27 -23.37
CA THR A 26 26.15 -10.47 -23.48
C THR A 26 26.12 -9.26 -22.53
N PRO A 27 27.26 -8.90 -21.89
CA PRO A 27 27.39 -7.68 -21.11
C PRO A 27 27.08 -6.44 -21.92
N ARG A 28 26.39 -5.47 -21.30
CA ARG A 28 26.25 -4.13 -21.85
C ARG A 28 27.45 -3.29 -21.39
N GLY A 29 27.87 -2.33 -22.21
CA GLY A 29 29.02 -1.49 -21.88
C GLY A 29 28.86 -0.75 -20.55
N ASP A 30 27.68 -0.17 -20.31
CA ASP A 30 27.34 0.54 -19.07
C ASP A 30 27.25 -0.39 -17.83
N GLN A 31 26.95 -1.68 -18.00
CA GLN A 31 27.04 -2.67 -16.93
C GLN A 31 28.51 -2.97 -16.59
N VAL A 32 29.36 -3.10 -17.61
CA VAL A 32 30.82 -3.30 -17.41
C VAL A 32 31.41 -2.09 -16.69
N ASP A 33 31.08 -0.87 -17.13
CA ASP A 33 31.55 0.37 -16.53
C ASP A 33 31.12 0.47 -15.05
N ALA A 34 29.91 0.08 -14.72
CA ALA A 34 29.42 0.06 -13.35
C ALA A 34 30.15 -0.98 -12.49
N VAL A 35 30.39 -2.20 -12.98
CA VAL A 35 31.16 -3.22 -12.25
C VAL A 35 32.60 -2.77 -12.07
N GLU A 36 33.24 -2.25 -13.10
CA GLU A 36 34.61 -1.70 -13.02
C GLU A 36 34.74 -0.61 -11.94
N ALA A 37 33.77 0.30 -11.88
CA ALA A 37 33.74 1.36 -10.86
C ALA A 37 33.57 0.78 -9.45
N VAL A 38 32.75 -0.25 -9.26
CA VAL A 38 32.54 -0.91 -7.96
C VAL A 38 33.80 -1.62 -7.49
N LEU A 39 34.59 -2.19 -8.38
CA LEU A 39 35.83 -2.90 -8.05
C LEU A 39 36.95 -1.97 -7.58
N GLN A 40 36.83 -0.66 -7.75
CA GLN A 40 37.83 0.30 -7.23
C GLN A 40 37.84 0.30 -5.70
N PRO A 41 39.01 0.48 -5.07
CA PRO A 41 39.11 0.57 -3.61
C PRO A 41 38.23 1.70 -3.03
N SER A 42 37.50 1.40 -1.96
CA SER A 42 36.61 2.36 -1.27
C SER A 42 35.60 3.05 -2.20
N SER A 43 35.18 2.38 -3.27
CA SER A 43 34.27 2.90 -4.30
C SER A 43 32.92 3.35 -3.69
N ARG A 44 32.35 4.38 -4.29
CA ARG A 44 30.99 4.85 -4.01
C ARG A 44 30.27 4.96 -5.37
N VAL A 45 29.36 4.05 -5.66
CA VAL A 45 28.70 3.96 -6.96
C VAL A 45 27.20 4.00 -6.80
N LEU A 46 26.53 4.83 -7.59
CA LEU A 46 25.09 4.89 -7.72
C LEU A 46 24.67 4.51 -9.13
N VAL A 47 23.82 3.49 -9.25
CA VAL A 47 23.27 3.01 -10.54
C VAL A 47 21.79 3.32 -10.60
N VAL A 48 21.40 4.25 -11.47
CA VAL A 48 20.01 4.64 -11.76
C VAL A 48 19.66 4.11 -13.15
N GLN A 49 18.94 2.98 -13.21
CA GLN A 49 18.67 2.27 -14.47
C GLN A 49 17.27 1.66 -14.46
N ALA A 50 16.63 1.56 -15.61
CA ALA A 50 15.28 1.00 -15.78
C ALA A 50 15.13 -0.38 -15.10
N THR A 51 13.88 -0.72 -14.73
CA THR A 51 13.57 -2.09 -14.30
C THR A 51 13.86 -3.07 -15.44
N GLY A 52 14.47 -4.24 -15.11
CA GLY A 52 14.86 -5.23 -16.11
C GLY A 52 16.20 -4.94 -16.83
N TRP A 53 16.89 -3.83 -16.52
CA TRP A 53 18.22 -3.56 -17.08
C TRP A 53 19.31 -4.53 -16.59
N GLY A 54 19.11 -5.19 -15.46
CA GLY A 54 20.07 -6.12 -14.89
C GLY A 54 20.93 -5.54 -13.77
N LYS A 55 20.38 -4.60 -12.97
CA LYS A 55 21.09 -4.03 -11.81
C LYS A 55 21.64 -5.09 -10.85
N SER A 56 20.89 -6.18 -10.63
CA SER A 56 21.33 -7.29 -9.77
C SER A 56 22.52 -8.06 -10.36
N ALA A 57 22.64 -8.19 -11.67
CA ALA A 57 23.80 -8.81 -12.29
C ALA A 57 25.11 -8.03 -12.00
N VAL A 58 25.02 -6.69 -11.88
CA VAL A 58 26.17 -5.85 -11.54
C VAL A 58 26.72 -6.20 -10.15
N TYR A 59 25.89 -6.27 -9.12
CA TYR A 59 26.41 -6.59 -7.79
C TYR A 59 26.75 -8.09 -7.62
N TRP A 60 26.11 -9.01 -8.36
CA TRP A 60 26.54 -10.41 -8.36
C TRP A 60 27.91 -10.58 -9.05
N ALA A 61 28.14 -9.88 -10.16
CA ALA A 61 29.43 -9.89 -10.85
C ALA A 61 30.53 -9.25 -9.98
N ALA A 62 30.27 -8.10 -9.38
CA ALA A 62 31.21 -7.45 -8.46
C ALA A 62 31.52 -8.34 -7.26
N THR A 63 30.51 -8.99 -6.65
CA THR A 63 30.71 -9.95 -5.56
C THR A 63 31.62 -11.10 -6.00
N ASN A 64 31.32 -11.72 -7.15
CA ASN A 64 32.10 -12.84 -7.66
C ASN A 64 33.56 -12.44 -7.90
N ALA A 65 33.81 -11.29 -8.54
CA ALA A 65 35.15 -10.75 -8.74
C ALA A 65 35.90 -10.47 -7.42
N LEU A 66 35.27 -9.82 -6.47
CA LEU A 66 35.84 -9.50 -5.17
C LEU A 66 36.17 -10.75 -4.37
N ARG A 67 35.34 -11.78 -4.39
CA ARG A 67 35.57 -13.07 -3.71
C ARG A 67 36.79 -13.79 -4.29
N THR A 68 37.01 -13.74 -5.61
CA THR A 68 38.20 -14.34 -6.24
C THR A 68 39.50 -13.62 -5.87
N THR A 69 39.44 -12.37 -5.49
CA THR A 69 40.59 -11.59 -5.00
C THR A 69 40.79 -11.66 -3.49
N GLY A 70 40.01 -12.49 -2.78
CA GLY A 70 40.12 -12.70 -1.33
C GLY A 70 39.38 -11.64 -0.47
N ALA A 71 38.54 -10.81 -1.06
CA ALA A 71 37.70 -9.90 -0.30
C ALA A 71 36.64 -10.65 0.50
N GLY A 72 36.13 -10.02 1.58
CA GLY A 72 35.08 -10.56 2.40
C GLY A 72 33.71 -10.62 1.69
N PRO A 73 32.68 -11.11 2.38
CA PRO A 73 31.33 -11.26 1.81
C PRO A 73 30.71 -9.92 1.43
N THR A 74 29.69 -9.96 0.56
CA THR A 74 28.85 -8.81 0.21
C THR A 74 27.66 -8.75 1.14
N LEU A 75 27.41 -7.57 1.72
CA LEU A 75 26.20 -7.28 2.48
C LEU A 75 25.20 -6.55 1.58
N VAL A 76 24.04 -7.16 1.33
CA VAL A 76 22.97 -6.57 0.54
C VAL A 76 21.84 -6.13 1.47
N VAL A 77 21.53 -4.84 1.48
CA VAL A 77 20.36 -4.30 2.15
C VAL A 77 19.21 -4.23 1.14
N SER A 78 18.12 -4.91 1.42
CA SER A 78 16.93 -4.93 0.57
C SER A 78 15.66 -4.66 1.40
N PRO A 79 14.76 -3.77 0.95
CA PRO A 79 13.64 -3.31 1.76
C PRO A 79 12.47 -4.31 1.83
N LEU A 80 12.51 -5.42 1.11
CA LEU A 80 11.36 -6.30 0.93
C LEU A 80 11.72 -7.79 1.04
N LEU A 81 10.97 -8.51 1.89
CA LEU A 81 11.19 -9.94 2.13
C LEU A 81 11.00 -10.81 0.88
N ALA A 82 10.01 -10.49 0.05
CA ALA A 82 9.77 -11.22 -1.21
C ALA A 82 10.97 -11.07 -2.16
N LEU A 83 11.47 -9.83 -2.32
CA LEU A 83 12.65 -9.54 -3.13
C LEU A 83 13.90 -10.27 -2.63
N MET A 84 14.09 -10.34 -1.32
CA MET A 84 15.23 -11.02 -0.72
C MET A 84 15.28 -12.53 -1.08
N ARG A 85 14.12 -13.20 -1.16
CA ARG A 85 14.06 -14.62 -1.59
C ARG A 85 14.48 -14.77 -3.05
N ASP A 86 13.89 -13.99 -3.93
CA ASP A 86 14.21 -14.02 -5.35
C ASP A 86 15.70 -13.63 -5.59
N GLN A 87 16.26 -12.75 -4.77
CA GLN A 87 17.68 -12.39 -4.79
C GLN A 87 18.58 -13.51 -4.30
N VAL A 88 18.20 -14.28 -3.25
CA VAL A 88 18.93 -15.47 -2.82
C VAL A 88 18.97 -16.52 -3.94
N ASP A 89 17.81 -16.77 -4.55
CA ASP A 89 17.71 -17.72 -5.67
C ASP A 89 18.54 -17.25 -6.88
N ALA A 90 18.54 -15.96 -7.19
CA ALA A 90 19.34 -15.37 -8.26
C ALA A 90 20.85 -15.46 -7.96
N ALA A 91 21.27 -15.14 -6.73
CA ALA A 91 22.65 -15.27 -6.29
C ALA A 91 23.13 -16.74 -6.39
N THR A 92 22.30 -17.69 -5.96
CA THR A 92 22.61 -19.13 -6.05
C THR A 92 22.75 -19.57 -7.50
N ARG A 93 21.86 -19.15 -8.39
CA ARG A 93 22.01 -19.43 -9.84
C ARG A 93 23.25 -18.76 -10.43
N ALA A 94 23.61 -17.58 -9.94
CA ALA A 94 24.87 -16.91 -10.32
C ALA A 94 26.13 -17.63 -9.79
N GLY A 95 25.96 -18.65 -8.94
CA GLY A 95 27.02 -19.46 -8.36
C GLY A 95 27.62 -18.92 -7.07
N LEU A 96 26.84 -18.06 -6.36
CA LEU A 96 27.21 -17.49 -5.07
C LEU A 96 26.49 -18.20 -3.93
N ARG A 97 27.15 -18.35 -2.79
CA ARG A 97 26.55 -18.89 -1.57
C ARG A 97 25.87 -17.74 -0.81
N ALA A 98 24.56 -17.70 -0.83
CA ALA A 98 23.76 -16.61 -0.27
C ALA A 98 22.88 -17.09 0.89
N ALA A 99 22.68 -16.22 1.87
CA ALA A 99 21.71 -16.40 2.95
C ALA A 99 21.02 -15.07 3.29
N THR A 100 19.92 -15.16 4.05
CA THR A 100 19.14 -13.97 4.46
C THR A 100 18.89 -13.95 5.95
N VAL A 101 18.87 -12.74 6.51
CA VAL A 101 18.46 -12.43 7.89
C VAL A 101 17.28 -11.48 7.87
N ASN A 102 16.10 -11.97 8.24
CA ASN A 102 14.86 -11.21 8.19
C ASN A 102 13.88 -11.61 9.34
N SER A 103 12.63 -11.12 9.30
CA SER A 103 11.63 -11.39 10.36
C SER A 103 11.02 -12.79 10.31
N THR A 104 11.14 -13.49 9.19
CA THR A 104 10.47 -14.79 8.99
C THR A 104 11.38 -15.98 9.29
N ASN A 105 12.70 -15.75 9.47
CA ASN A 105 13.67 -16.83 9.71
C ASN A 105 14.52 -16.61 10.97
N PHE A 106 13.93 -16.05 12.00
CA PHE A 106 14.64 -15.71 13.25
C PHE A 106 15.39 -16.88 13.89
N ASP A 107 14.81 -18.07 13.83
CA ASP A 107 15.39 -19.30 14.40
C ASP A 107 16.65 -19.78 13.65
N ALA A 108 16.78 -19.41 12.37
CA ALA A 108 17.94 -19.76 11.54
C ALA A 108 19.11 -18.76 11.63
N TRP A 109 18.99 -17.69 12.39
CA TRP A 109 20.02 -16.63 12.40
C TRP A 109 21.36 -17.10 12.92
N ASP A 110 21.40 -17.97 13.94
CA ASP A 110 22.67 -18.47 14.52
C ASP A 110 23.43 -19.33 13.50
N ASP A 111 22.73 -20.17 12.74
CA ASP A 111 23.31 -20.94 11.66
C ASP A 111 23.87 -20.01 10.55
N VAL A 112 23.09 -19.02 10.14
CA VAL A 112 23.54 -18.03 9.14
C VAL A 112 24.80 -17.30 9.60
N PHE A 113 24.86 -16.87 10.87
CA PHE A 113 26.04 -16.20 11.40
C PHE A 113 27.23 -17.15 11.57
N ALA A 114 27.02 -18.39 11.97
CA ALA A 114 28.08 -19.40 12.04
C ALA A 114 28.71 -19.67 10.67
N ARG A 115 27.89 -19.82 9.63
CA ARG A 115 28.34 -19.96 8.24
C ARG A 115 29.08 -18.74 7.72
N LEU A 116 28.61 -17.54 8.09
CA LEU A 116 29.28 -16.29 7.75
C LEU A 116 30.65 -16.18 8.44
N ASP A 117 30.74 -16.59 9.72
CA ASP A 117 31.99 -16.59 10.50
C ASP A 117 33.00 -17.63 9.95
N ALA A 118 32.52 -18.75 9.39
CA ALA A 118 33.30 -19.79 8.72
C ALA A 118 33.69 -19.45 7.27
N ASP A 119 33.36 -18.25 6.77
CA ASP A 119 33.53 -17.82 5.36
C ASP A 119 32.81 -18.74 4.32
N GLU A 120 31.72 -19.35 4.74
CA GLU A 120 30.88 -20.20 3.88
C GLU A 120 29.81 -19.45 3.10
N LEU A 121 29.70 -18.14 3.29
CA LEU A 121 28.76 -17.28 2.58
C LEU A 121 29.50 -16.19 1.79
N ASP A 122 29.06 -15.98 0.57
CA ASP A 122 29.54 -14.91 -0.32
C ASP A 122 28.63 -13.68 -0.23
N VAL A 123 27.35 -13.89 0.12
CA VAL A 123 26.34 -12.85 0.20
C VAL A 123 25.47 -13.02 1.44
N LEU A 124 25.30 -11.94 2.20
CA LEU A 124 24.31 -11.83 3.25
C LEU A 124 23.28 -10.75 2.88
N LEU A 125 22.00 -11.16 2.75
CA LEU A 125 20.90 -10.22 2.56
C LEU A 125 20.23 -9.88 3.90
N VAL A 126 19.98 -8.58 4.14
CA VAL A 126 19.43 -8.10 5.41
C VAL A 126 18.27 -7.15 5.15
N SER A 127 17.16 -7.33 5.88
CA SER A 127 16.08 -6.35 5.88
C SER A 127 16.37 -5.19 6.85
N PRO A 128 15.99 -3.94 6.52
CA PRO A 128 16.38 -2.75 7.29
C PRO A 128 15.84 -2.75 8.73
N GLU A 129 14.71 -3.39 8.99
CA GLU A 129 14.10 -3.46 10.31
C GLU A 129 14.94 -4.25 11.33
N ARG A 130 15.98 -4.99 10.83
CA ARG A 130 16.86 -5.78 11.72
C ARG A 130 17.80 -4.96 12.56
N LEU A 131 18.11 -3.71 12.19
CA LEU A 131 18.91 -2.81 13.04
C LEU A 131 18.29 -2.54 14.40
N GLY A 132 16.96 -2.50 14.49
CA GLY A 132 16.24 -2.39 15.76
C GLY A 132 16.31 -3.64 16.63
N ASN A 133 16.85 -4.75 16.11
CA ASN A 133 17.03 -5.98 16.86
C ASN A 133 18.40 -6.02 17.54
N GLN A 134 18.43 -6.09 18.86
CA GLN A 134 19.63 -6.05 19.68
C GLN A 134 20.64 -7.17 19.33
N ARG A 135 20.14 -8.37 18.97
CA ARG A 135 20.96 -9.52 18.55
C ARG A 135 21.69 -9.26 17.23
N PHE A 136 21.05 -8.62 16.25
CA PHE A 136 21.69 -8.24 15.01
C PHE A 136 22.66 -7.07 15.22
N ALA A 137 22.24 -6.04 15.95
CA ALA A 137 23.05 -4.87 16.21
C ALA A 137 24.38 -5.22 16.90
N SER A 138 24.39 -6.18 17.84
CA SER A 138 25.62 -6.66 18.50
C SER A 138 26.63 -7.33 17.57
N ARG A 139 26.17 -7.89 16.44
CA ARG A 139 27.00 -8.55 15.42
C ARG A 139 27.44 -7.61 14.29
N LEU A 140 26.76 -6.46 14.14
CA LEU A 140 26.98 -5.55 13.02
C LEU A 140 28.43 -5.04 12.94
N GLY A 141 29.06 -4.68 14.05
CA GLY A 141 30.44 -4.19 14.07
C GLY A 141 31.46 -5.20 13.55
N SER A 142 31.35 -6.46 14.00
CA SER A 142 32.23 -7.56 13.51
C SER A 142 31.96 -7.93 12.05
N LEU A 143 30.71 -7.81 11.59
CA LEU A 143 30.36 -8.03 10.20
C LEU A 143 30.96 -6.94 9.30
N LEU A 144 30.80 -5.67 9.67
CA LEU A 144 31.27 -4.52 8.88
C LEU A 144 32.80 -4.51 8.71
N SER A 145 33.55 -5.01 9.70
CA SER A 145 35.02 -5.09 9.60
C SER A 145 35.53 -6.10 8.56
N ARG A 146 34.67 -7.01 8.08
CA ARG A 146 35.02 -8.08 7.15
C ARG A 146 34.34 -7.96 5.77
N VAL A 147 33.33 -7.13 5.65
CA VAL A 147 32.56 -6.95 4.40
C VAL A 147 33.43 -6.33 3.31
N GLY A 148 33.44 -6.97 2.14
CA GLY A 148 34.14 -6.48 0.93
C GLY A 148 33.32 -5.47 0.12
N LEU A 149 32.01 -5.64 0.09
CA LEU A 149 31.07 -4.77 -0.63
C LEU A 149 29.76 -4.60 0.15
N ILE A 150 29.26 -3.39 0.19
CA ILE A 150 27.92 -3.06 0.69
C ILE A 150 27.04 -2.70 -0.50
N VAL A 151 25.88 -3.36 -0.65
CA VAL A 151 24.88 -3.05 -1.66
C VAL A 151 23.64 -2.48 -0.98
N ILE A 152 23.21 -1.32 -1.43
CA ILE A 152 21.95 -0.68 -1.02
C ILE A 152 21.00 -0.77 -2.21
N ASP A 153 20.17 -1.80 -2.22
CA ASP A 153 19.19 -1.99 -3.29
C ASP A 153 17.95 -1.14 -3.01
N GLU A 154 17.23 -0.71 -4.05
CA GLU A 154 16.14 0.28 -3.97
C GLU A 154 16.53 1.54 -3.17
N ALA A 155 17.69 2.09 -3.48
CA ALA A 155 18.32 3.19 -2.73
C ALA A 155 17.46 4.46 -2.63
N HIS A 156 16.40 4.62 -3.45
CA HIS A 156 15.43 5.71 -3.27
C HIS A 156 14.74 5.68 -1.89
N CYS A 157 14.71 4.51 -1.22
CA CYS A 157 14.15 4.37 0.13
C CYS A 157 14.97 5.08 1.23
N ILE A 158 16.24 5.42 0.99
CA ILE A 158 17.06 6.15 1.97
C ILE A 158 16.91 7.66 1.86
N SER A 159 16.36 8.16 0.76
CA SER A 159 16.17 9.58 0.53
C SER A 159 14.89 10.09 1.21
N ASP A 160 14.99 11.21 1.94
CA ASP A 160 13.84 11.91 2.51
C ASP A 160 12.82 12.35 1.44
N TRP A 161 13.28 12.46 0.20
CA TRP A 161 12.52 12.87 -0.99
C TRP A 161 12.02 11.67 -1.81
N GLY A 162 12.38 10.46 -1.42
CA GLY A 162 11.92 9.24 -2.07
C GLY A 162 10.43 9.01 -1.81
N PHE A 163 9.71 8.48 -2.81
CA PHE A 163 8.28 8.20 -2.70
C PHE A 163 7.96 7.09 -1.68
N ASP A 164 8.90 6.19 -1.37
CA ASP A 164 8.80 5.13 -0.36
C ASP A 164 9.91 5.29 0.70
N PHE A 165 10.00 6.48 1.28
CA PHE A 165 10.95 6.75 2.36
C PHE A 165 10.71 5.82 3.56
N ARG A 166 11.79 5.14 3.99
CA ARG A 166 11.78 4.21 5.13
C ARG A 166 12.79 4.62 6.18
N PRO A 167 12.35 5.13 7.32
CA PRO A 167 13.25 5.57 8.40
C PRO A 167 14.27 4.51 8.84
N ASP A 168 13.84 3.26 8.96
CA ASP A 168 14.72 2.15 9.35
C ASP A 168 15.80 1.89 8.29
N TYR A 169 15.47 2.12 7.00
CA TYR A 169 16.41 1.97 5.90
C TYR A 169 17.48 3.06 5.91
N GLN A 170 17.08 4.29 6.19
CA GLN A 170 18.02 5.41 6.33
C GLN A 170 18.97 5.20 7.51
N ARG A 171 18.48 4.72 8.66
CA ARG A 171 19.32 4.39 9.82
C ARG A 171 20.35 3.32 9.48
N LEU A 172 19.96 2.25 8.81
CA LEU A 172 20.85 1.18 8.39
C LEU A 172 21.89 1.72 7.42
N ALA A 173 21.49 2.50 6.41
CA ALA A 173 22.38 3.09 5.45
C ALA A 173 23.44 3.98 6.15
N ARG A 174 23.04 4.85 7.07
CA ARG A 174 23.97 5.68 7.85
C ARG A 174 24.99 4.85 8.64
N ALA A 175 24.54 3.78 9.30
CA ALA A 175 25.43 2.89 10.05
C ALA A 175 26.43 2.17 9.13
N LEU A 176 25.99 1.70 7.96
CA LEU A 176 26.85 1.02 6.98
C LEU A 176 27.85 1.97 6.32
N LEU A 177 27.43 3.20 6.02
CA LEU A 177 28.27 4.22 5.38
C LEU A 177 29.36 4.77 6.31
N SER A 178 29.25 4.55 7.62
CA SER A 178 30.34 4.85 8.56
C SER A 178 31.57 3.95 8.42
N THR A 179 31.51 2.89 7.58
CA THR A 179 32.61 1.95 7.33
C THR A 179 33.47 2.45 6.18
N PRO A 180 34.70 2.91 6.42
CA PRO A 180 35.49 3.63 5.41
C PRO A 180 36.11 2.73 4.35
N THR A 181 36.25 1.42 4.58
CA THR A 181 37.06 0.50 3.76
C THR A 181 36.27 -0.28 2.75
N ALA A 182 35.00 -0.58 2.99
CA ALA A 182 34.16 -1.34 2.04
C ALA A 182 33.71 -0.47 0.86
N GLY A 183 33.72 -1.05 -0.35
CA GLY A 183 33.01 -0.45 -1.49
C GLY A 183 31.51 -0.35 -1.22
N VAL A 184 30.83 0.65 -1.79
CA VAL A 184 29.39 0.80 -1.68
C VAL A 184 28.79 0.94 -3.08
N LEU A 185 27.80 0.10 -3.37
CA LEU A 185 26.97 0.20 -4.55
C LEU A 185 25.52 0.46 -4.14
N ALA A 186 24.97 1.56 -4.58
CA ALA A 186 23.55 1.86 -4.46
C ALA A 186 22.85 1.65 -5.79
N THR A 187 21.70 0.98 -5.80
CA THR A 187 20.93 0.70 -7.03
C THR A 187 19.49 1.15 -6.88
N THR A 188 18.93 1.75 -7.94
CA THR A 188 17.51 2.09 -8.01
C THR A 188 17.02 2.16 -9.44
N ALA A 189 15.72 1.95 -9.66
CA ALA A 189 15.08 2.14 -10.96
C ALA A 189 14.39 3.51 -11.06
N THR A 190 14.23 4.23 -9.97
CA THR A 190 13.30 5.35 -9.86
C THR A 190 13.85 6.44 -8.95
N ALA A 191 14.86 7.13 -9.43
CA ALA A 191 15.38 8.32 -8.77
C ALA A 191 15.39 9.48 -9.77
N ASN A 192 14.62 10.52 -9.48
CA ASN A 192 14.78 11.80 -10.15
C ASN A 192 16.08 12.47 -9.71
N GLU A 193 16.44 13.61 -10.29
CA GLU A 193 17.69 14.31 -10.00
C GLU A 193 17.81 14.65 -8.52
N ARG A 194 16.74 15.13 -7.89
CA ARG A 194 16.72 15.47 -6.46
C ARG A 194 17.04 14.27 -5.56
N VAL A 195 16.39 13.13 -5.82
CA VAL A 195 16.65 11.87 -5.09
C VAL A 195 18.07 11.39 -5.37
N THR A 196 18.54 11.49 -6.60
CA THR A 196 19.92 11.14 -7.00
C THR A 196 20.96 11.97 -6.26
N VAL A 197 20.77 13.30 -6.20
CA VAL A 197 21.66 14.20 -5.47
C VAL A 197 21.65 13.91 -3.97
N ASP A 198 20.49 13.64 -3.39
CA ASP A 198 20.37 13.32 -1.98
C ASP A 198 21.07 11.99 -1.63
N ILE A 199 20.82 10.94 -2.41
CA ILE A 199 21.56 9.67 -2.26
C ILE A 199 23.06 9.89 -2.43
N GLY A 200 23.48 10.63 -3.44
CA GLY A 200 24.89 10.94 -3.68
C GLY A 200 25.56 11.64 -2.48
N ARG A 201 24.87 12.60 -1.84
CA ARG A 201 25.36 13.25 -0.61
C ARG A 201 25.50 12.26 0.56
N GLN A 202 24.54 11.35 0.70
CA GLN A 202 24.57 10.33 1.77
C GLN A 202 25.70 9.32 1.53
N LEU A 203 25.95 8.92 0.27
CA LEU A 203 27.06 8.02 -0.09
C LEU A 203 28.44 8.67 0.04
N GLY A 204 28.54 9.98 -0.14
CA GLY A 204 29.78 10.75 -0.05
C GLY A 204 30.12 11.49 -1.34
N SER A 205 31.02 12.49 -1.22
CA SER A 205 31.37 13.40 -2.33
C SER A 205 32.09 12.73 -3.51
N SER A 206 32.62 11.52 -3.33
CA SER A 206 33.29 10.73 -4.38
C SER A 206 32.35 9.81 -5.16
N THR A 207 31.04 9.95 -5.01
CA THR A 207 30.07 9.06 -5.65
C THR A 207 30.07 9.22 -7.17
N VAL A 208 30.29 8.10 -7.85
CA VAL A 208 30.14 7.99 -9.30
C VAL A 208 28.72 7.53 -9.62
N THR A 209 28.00 8.27 -10.47
CA THR A 209 26.63 7.96 -10.83
C THR A 209 26.54 7.50 -12.27
N PHE A 210 25.97 6.30 -12.48
CA PHE A 210 25.60 5.77 -13.79
C PHE A 210 24.08 5.92 -13.97
N ARG A 211 23.67 6.76 -14.91
CA ARG A 211 22.26 6.98 -15.22
C ARG A 211 22.01 6.64 -16.70
N GLY A 212 21.10 5.73 -16.97
CA GLY A 212 20.68 5.37 -18.31
C GLY A 212 19.26 5.83 -18.64
N THR A 213 18.83 5.51 -19.86
CA THR A 213 17.46 5.78 -20.29
C THR A 213 16.46 4.88 -19.59
N LEU A 214 15.32 5.47 -19.28
CA LEU A 214 14.17 4.78 -18.67
C LEU A 214 13.15 4.31 -19.72
N ALA A 215 13.40 4.55 -21.00
CA ALA A 215 12.53 4.12 -22.09
C ALA A 215 12.37 2.58 -22.11
N ARG A 216 11.11 2.13 -22.31
CA ARG A 216 10.75 0.72 -22.40
C ARG A 216 10.13 0.45 -23.78
N THR A 217 10.91 -0.20 -24.66
CA THR A 217 10.49 -0.47 -26.06
C THR A 217 9.41 -1.53 -26.18
N SER A 218 9.31 -2.45 -25.23
CA SER A 218 8.28 -3.49 -25.16
C SER A 218 6.94 -3.01 -24.62
N LEU A 219 6.88 -1.82 -23.97
CA LEU A 219 5.69 -1.35 -23.26
C LEU A 219 4.94 -0.34 -24.08
N ARG A 220 3.64 -0.60 -24.37
CA ARG A 220 2.69 0.34 -24.94
C ARG A 220 1.87 0.94 -23.80
N LEU A 221 1.89 2.27 -23.65
CA LEU A 221 1.14 2.98 -22.63
C LEU A 221 -0.15 3.56 -23.21
N SER A 222 -1.24 3.43 -22.48
CA SER A 222 -2.55 3.93 -22.87
C SER A 222 -3.28 4.58 -21.70
N VAL A 223 -4.03 5.64 -21.97
CA VAL A 223 -4.97 6.26 -21.03
C VAL A 223 -6.37 6.13 -21.63
N VAL A 224 -7.33 5.66 -20.84
CA VAL A 224 -8.76 5.62 -21.20
C VAL A 224 -9.50 6.53 -20.22
N PRO A 225 -9.73 7.79 -20.58
CA PRO A 225 -10.34 8.78 -19.69
C PRO A 225 -11.87 8.64 -19.60
N ASP A 226 -12.47 9.41 -18.71
CA ASP A 226 -13.93 9.66 -18.63
C ASP A 226 -14.79 8.40 -18.45
N LEU A 227 -14.27 7.36 -17.81
CA LEU A 227 -15.04 6.19 -17.41
C LEU A 227 -15.61 6.38 -15.99
N SER A 228 -16.91 6.20 -15.84
CA SER A 228 -17.54 6.07 -14.53
C SER A 228 -17.00 4.84 -13.77
N PRO A 229 -17.14 4.77 -12.45
CA PRO A 229 -16.66 3.62 -11.67
C PRO A 229 -17.19 2.26 -12.16
N LEU A 230 -18.46 2.17 -12.61
CA LEU A 230 -19.03 0.96 -13.20
C LEU A 230 -18.46 0.66 -14.58
N GLU A 231 -18.27 1.68 -15.40
CA GLU A 231 -17.66 1.51 -16.73
C GLU A 231 -16.23 1.00 -16.64
N ARG A 232 -15.45 1.38 -15.62
CA ARG A 232 -14.08 0.85 -15.40
C ARG A 232 -14.12 -0.66 -15.11
N TYR A 233 -15.05 -1.14 -14.28
CA TYR A 233 -15.23 -2.56 -14.02
C TYR A 233 -15.60 -3.32 -15.31
N ALA A 234 -16.59 -2.81 -16.05
CA ALA A 234 -17.03 -3.38 -17.31
C ALA A 234 -15.91 -3.38 -18.36
N TRP A 235 -15.16 -2.29 -18.46
CA TRP A 235 -14.04 -2.14 -19.38
C TRP A 235 -12.97 -3.21 -19.14
N ILE A 236 -12.61 -3.45 -17.87
CA ILE A 236 -11.62 -4.50 -17.53
C ILE A 236 -12.15 -5.88 -17.88
N ALA A 237 -13.42 -6.17 -17.60
CA ALA A 237 -14.02 -7.46 -17.96
C ALA A 237 -13.94 -7.72 -19.47
N ASP A 238 -14.22 -6.72 -20.29
CA ASP A 238 -14.09 -6.83 -21.74
C ASP A 238 -12.60 -6.93 -22.17
N ALA A 239 -11.73 -6.09 -21.61
CA ALA A 239 -10.32 -6.02 -21.99
C ALA A 239 -9.52 -7.31 -21.69
N LEU A 240 -9.86 -8.00 -20.60
CA LEU A 240 -9.14 -9.20 -20.18
C LEU A 240 -9.17 -10.33 -21.23
N HIS A 241 -10.14 -10.35 -22.14
CA HIS A 241 -10.17 -11.33 -23.22
C HIS A 241 -9.05 -11.14 -24.23
N GLU A 242 -8.64 -9.90 -24.49
CA GLU A 242 -7.68 -9.55 -25.55
C GLU A 242 -6.29 -9.14 -25.02
N LEU A 243 -6.20 -8.71 -23.75
CA LEU A 243 -4.91 -8.36 -23.15
C LEU A 243 -3.94 -9.55 -23.19
N PRO A 244 -2.64 -9.33 -23.53
CA PRO A 244 -1.71 -10.42 -23.76
C PRO A 244 -1.31 -11.13 -22.46
N GLY A 245 -1.19 -12.45 -22.47
CA GLY A 245 -0.65 -13.25 -21.37
C GLY A 245 -1.42 -13.10 -20.06
N SER A 246 -0.68 -13.06 -18.95
CA SER A 246 -1.20 -12.73 -17.62
C SER A 246 -0.73 -11.34 -17.17
N GLY A 247 -1.45 -10.73 -16.23
CA GLY A 247 -1.14 -9.36 -15.80
C GLY A 247 -1.55 -9.01 -14.38
N ILE A 248 -1.36 -7.74 -14.03
CA ILE A 248 -1.74 -7.15 -12.75
C ILE A 248 -2.73 -6.02 -13.00
N ILE A 249 -3.80 -5.99 -12.20
CA ILE A 249 -4.76 -4.89 -12.16
C ILE A 249 -4.56 -4.17 -10.82
N TYR A 250 -3.99 -2.98 -10.85
CA TYR A 250 -3.78 -2.17 -9.66
C TYR A 250 -5.01 -1.36 -9.33
N VAL A 251 -5.38 -1.38 -8.05
CA VAL A 251 -6.46 -0.58 -7.46
C VAL A 251 -5.97 0.13 -6.21
N LEU A 252 -6.69 1.16 -5.78
CA LEU A 252 -6.23 2.03 -4.69
C LEU A 252 -6.62 1.50 -3.30
N THR A 253 -7.66 0.66 -3.18
CA THR A 253 -8.16 0.18 -1.89
C THR A 253 -8.28 -1.34 -1.84
N VAL A 254 -8.21 -1.90 -0.61
CA VAL A 254 -8.42 -3.34 -0.35
C VAL A 254 -9.81 -3.79 -0.78
N ALA A 255 -10.83 -3.03 -0.40
CA ALA A 255 -12.22 -3.35 -0.72
C ALA A 255 -12.47 -3.37 -2.23
N GLU A 256 -11.83 -2.49 -2.99
CA GLU A 256 -11.92 -2.48 -4.45
C GLU A 256 -11.23 -3.71 -5.05
N ALA A 257 -10.07 -4.11 -4.51
CA ALA A 257 -9.35 -5.30 -4.99
C ALA A 257 -10.21 -6.57 -4.86
N GLU A 258 -10.81 -6.77 -3.71
CA GLU A 258 -11.67 -7.92 -3.43
C GLU A 258 -12.94 -7.92 -4.29
N ARG A 259 -13.60 -6.76 -4.40
CA ARG A 259 -14.85 -6.60 -5.15
C ARG A 259 -14.64 -6.78 -6.65
N LEU A 260 -13.60 -6.16 -7.21
CA LEU A 260 -13.31 -6.30 -8.64
C LEU A 260 -12.90 -7.74 -8.97
N ALA A 261 -12.09 -8.40 -8.14
CA ALA A 261 -11.73 -9.79 -8.36
C ALA A 261 -12.97 -10.70 -8.35
N ALA A 262 -13.89 -10.49 -7.40
CA ALA A 262 -15.16 -11.24 -7.36
C ALA A 262 -16.02 -11.00 -8.61
N PHE A 263 -16.15 -9.76 -9.07
CA PHE A 263 -16.87 -9.44 -10.30
C PHE A 263 -16.26 -10.12 -11.52
N LEU A 264 -14.94 -10.03 -11.69
CA LEU A 264 -14.25 -10.64 -12.82
C LEU A 264 -14.35 -12.17 -12.81
N ALA A 265 -14.34 -12.79 -11.61
CA ALA A 265 -14.55 -14.23 -11.44
C ALA A 265 -15.99 -14.64 -11.88
N GLU A 266 -17.00 -13.84 -11.50
CA GLU A 266 -18.40 -14.05 -11.95
C GLU A 266 -18.52 -13.93 -13.48
N ARG A 267 -17.71 -13.06 -14.10
CA ARG A 267 -17.63 -12.95 -15.57
C ARG A 267 -16.81 -14.06 -16.25
N GLY A 268 -16.35 -15.05 -15.48
CA GLY A 268 -15.64 -16.23 -16.00
C GLY A 268 -14.11 -16.07 -16.14
N HIS A 269 -13.54 -14.98 -15.65
CA HIS A 269 -12.08 -14.82 -15.64
C HIS A 269 -11.46 -15.52 -14.43
N VAL A 270 -10.32 -16.16 -14.63
CA VAL A 270 -9.52 -16.74 -13.53
C VAL A 270 -8.63 -15.64 -12.94
N VAL A 271 -9.05 -15.08 -11.82
CA VAL A 271 -8.38 -13.96 -11.16
C VAL A 271 -8.28 -14.18 -9.66
N ASP A 272 -7.27 -13.59 -9.02
CA ASP A 272 -7.12 -13.57 -7.57
C ASP A 272 -7.02 -12.13 -7.07
N ALA A 273 -7.43 -11.88 -5.81
CA ALA A 273 -7.14 -10.63 -5.11
C ALA A 273 -5.83 -10.74 -4.33
N TYR A 274 -5.04 -9.63 -4.30
CA TYR A 274 -3.80 -9.54 -3.53
C TYR A 274 -3.74 -8.23 -2.75
N THR A 275 -3.80 -8.33 -1.43
CA THR A 275 -3.83 -7.16 -0.55
C THR A 275 -2.86 -7.29 0.62
N GLY A 276 -2.62 -6.17 1.31
CA GLY A 276 -1.82 -6.16 2.53
C GLY A 276 -2.45 -6.92 3.70
N GLN A 277 -3.72 -7.25 3.63
CA GLN A 277 -4.45 -7.98 4.69
C GLN A 277 -4.35 -9.51 4.56
N LEU A 278 -3.93 -10.03 3.40
CA LEU A 278 -3.67 -11.44 3.23
C LEU A 278 -2.53 -11.90 4.15
N ASP A 279 -2.67 -13.10 4.71
CA ASP A 279 -1.58 -13.74 5.44
C ASP A 279 -0.40 -14.11 4.51
N PRO A 280 0.80 -14.35 5.05
CA PRO A 280 1.99 -14.59 4.24
C PRO A 280 1.89 -15.80 3.30
N ASP A 281 1.22 -16.87 3.73
CA ASP A 281 1.11 -18.10 2.94
C ASP A 281 0.13 -17.91 1.77
N SER A 282 -0.98 -17.25 2.02
CA SER A 282 -1.94 -16.85 1.00
C SER A 282 -1.31 -15.94 -0.06
N ARG A 283 -0.49 -14.94 0.36
CA ARG A 283 0.26 -14.09 -0.59
C ARG A 283 1.17 -14.92 -1.50
N LEU A 284 1.93 -15.84 -0.91
CA LEU A 284 2.80 -16.73 -1.68
C LEU A 284 2.05 -17.62 -2.66
N ALA A 285 0.87 -18.10 -2.26
CA ALA A 285 0.03 -18.92 -3.14
C ALA A 285 -0.44 -18.12 -4.37
N VAL A 286 -0.90 -16.89 -4.17
CA VAL A 286 -1.33 -15.98 -5.27
C VAL A 286 -0.14 -15.65 -6.18
N GLU A 287 1.02 -15.29 -5.61
CA GLU A 287 2.24 -14.99 -6.37
C GLU A 287 2.68 -16.17 -7.24
N ARG A 288 2.63 -17.40 -6.70
CA ARG A 288 2.94 -18.62 -7.45
C ARG A 288 1.94 -18.86 -8.60
N ARG A 289 0.64 -18.70 -8.34
CA ARG A 289 -0.40 -18.86 -9.37
C ARG A 289 -0.21 -17.88 -10.51
N LEU A 290 0.13 -16.63 -10.23
CA LEU A 290 0.44 -15.64 -11.26
C LEU A 290 1.73 -16.00 -12.00
N ARG A 291 2.80 -16.40 -11.29
CA ARG A 291 4.08 -16.83 -11.88
C ARG A 291 3.91 -18.01 -12.84
N ASP A 292 3.09 -18.97 -12.44
CA ASP A 292 2.82 -20.19 -13.21
C ASP A 292 1.77 -20.01 -14.32
N ASN A 293 1.30 -18.78 -14.59
CA ASN A 293 0.24 -18.47 -15.54
C ASN A 293 -1.09 -19.21 -15.26
N LYS A 294 -1.38 -19.54 -13.98
CA LYS A 294 -2.61 -20.20 -13.56
C LYS A 294 -3.79 -19.23 -13.33
N VAL A 295 -3.50 -17.94 -13.38
CA VAL A 295 -4.48 -16.85 -13.34
C VAL A 295 -4.25 -15.91 -14.51
N LYS A 296 -5.34 -15.35 -15.05
CA LYS A 296 -5.30 -14.32 -16.10
C LYS A 296 -4.79 -13.00 -15.53
N ALA A 297 -5.24 -12.66 -14.33
CA ALA A 297 -4.82 -11.45 -13.64
C ALA A 297 -4.82 -11.62 -12.11
N VAL A 298 -4.03 -10.78 -11.46
CA VAL A 298 -4.14 -10.51 -10.02
C VAL A 298 -4.63 -9.09 -9.84
N VAL A 299 -5.74 -8.90 -9.12
CA VAL A 299 -6.24 -7.58 -8.72
C VAL A 299 -5.56 -7.21 -7.41
N ALA A 300 -4.71 -6.18 -7.43
CA ALA A 300 -3.81 -5.89 -6.33
C ALA A 300 -3.85 -4.42 -5.90
N THR A 301 -3.67 -4.20 -4.60
CA THR A 301 -3.22 -2.89 -4.11
C THR A 301 -1.71 -2.73 -4.31
N SER A 302 -1.13 -1.59 -3.92
CA SER A 302 0.33 -1.39 -3.87
C SER A 302 1.07 -2.43 -3.00
N ALA A 303 0.37 -3.32 -2.29
CA ALA A 303 0.95 -4.45 -1.56
C ALA A 303 1.66 -5.45 -2.49
N LEU A 304 1.17 -5.67 -3.72
CA LEU A 304 1.92 -6.35 -4.79
C LEU A 304 2.87 -5.33 -5.42
N GLY A 305 3.71 -4.78 -4.57
CA GLY A 305 4.60 -3.69 -4.88
C GLY A 305 5.98 -4.16 -5.27
N MET A 306 7.02 -3.40 -4.86
CA MET A 306 8.42 -3.73 -5.13
C MET A 306 8.73 -5.21 -4.85
N GLY A 307 9.62 -5.79 -5.61
CA GLY A 307 10.13 -7.14 -5.35
C GLY A 307 9.43 -8.31 -6.07
N TYR A 308 8.23 -8.13 -6.62
CA TYR A 308 7.65 -9.19 -7.44
C TYR A 308 8.18 -9.11 -8.87
N ASP A 309 8.80 -10.18 -9.34
CA ASP A 309 9.35 -10.28 -10.70
C ASP A 309 8.72 -11.46 -11.48
N LYS A 310 8.10 -11.11 -12.61
CA LYS A 310 7.59 -12.08 -13.59
C LYS A 310 7.98 -11.59 -14.98
N PRO A 311 8.93 -12.27 -15.63
CA PRO A 311 9.51 -11.81 -16.89
C PRO A 311 8.51 -11.69 -18.04
N ASP A 312 7.52 -12.58 -18.11
CA ASP A 312 6.50 -12.69 -19.16
C ASP A 312 5.18 -12.00 -18.82
N LEU A 313 5.19 -11.01 -17.92
CA LEU A 313 3.99 -10.25 -17.59
C LEU A 313 3.54 -9.41 -18.81
N GLY A 314 2.33 -9.69 -19.32
CA GLY A 314 1.82 -9.11 -20.56
C GLY A 314 1.12 -7.77 -20.40
N PHE A 315 0.60 -7.46 -19.20
CA PHE A 315 -0.09 -6.19 -18.98
C PHE A 315 -0.07 -5.73 -17.52
N CYS A 316 -0.21 -4.41 -17.35
CA CYS A 316 -0.59 -3.75 -16.10
C CYS A 316 -1.74 -2.77 -16.37
N VAL A 317 -2.86 -2.91 -15.68
CA VAL A 317 -3.99 -1.98 -15.72
C VAL A 317 -4.10 -1.27 -14.38
N HIS A 318 -4.37 0.02 -14.38
CA HIS A 318 -4.59 0.81 -13.16
C HIS A 318 -6.01 1.36 -13.14
N ILE A 319 -6.77 1.04 -12.11
CA ILE A 319 -8.01 1.75 -11.75
C ILE A 319 -7.64 2.83 -10.75
N GLY A 320 -7.77 4.08 -11.18
CA GLY A 320 -7.22 5.21 -10.45
C GLY A 320 -5.71 5.35 -10.65
N SER A 321 -5.25 6.56 -10.52
CA SER A 321 -3.86 6.91 -10.74
C SER A 321 -3.06 6.89 -9.43
N PRO A 322 -1.87 6.28 -9.38
CA PRO A 322 -0.93 6.54 -8.29
C PRO A 322 -0.63 8.04 -8.16
N SER A 323 -0.31 8.49 -6.95
CA SER A 323 -0.03 9.91 -6.66
C SER A 323 1.28 10.43 -7.23
N THR A 324 2.15 9.55 -7.72
CA THR A 324 3.47 9.94 -8.23
C THR A 324 3.82 9.20 -9.52
N PRO A 325 4.51 9.86 -10.47
CA PRO A 325 4.98 9.20 -11.70
C PRO A 325 5.98 8.08 -11.41
N VAL A 326 6.72 8.17 -10.32
CA VAL A 326 7.64 7.15 -9.85
C VAL A 326 6.91 5.86 -9.52
N ALA A 327 5.85 5.94 -8.68
CA ALA A 327 5.04 4.79 -8.31
C ALA A 327 4.37 4.16 -9.55
N TYR A 328 3.82 4.99 -10.43
CA TYR A 328 3.22 4.51 -11.67
C TYR A 328 4.24 3.80 -12.56
N TYR A 329 5.42 4.41 -12.80
CA TYR A 329 6.47 3.81 -13.61
C TYR A 329 6.97 2.47 -13.04
N GLN A 330 7.10 2.37 -11.72
CA GLN A 330 7.49 1.10 -11.07
C GLN A 330 6.44 0.00 -11.23
N GLN A 331 5.16 0.34 -11.14
CA GLN A 331 4.07 -0.62 -11.28
C GLN A 331 3.89 -1.05 -12.73
N VAL A 332 3.76 -0.11 -13.66
CA VAL A 332 3.60 -0.41 -15.09
C VAL A 332 4.86 -1.06 -15.69
N GLY A 333 6.04 -0.72 -15.19
CA GLY A 333 7.33 -1.27 -15.60
C GLY A 333 7.56 -2.74 -15.20
N ARG A 334 6.61 -3.38 -14.50
CA ARG A 334 6.63 -4.84 -14.27
C ARG A 334 6.29 -5.62 -15.52
N ALA A 335 5.41 -5.08 -16.36
CA ALA A 335 5.07 -5.68 -17.64
C ALA A 335 6.20 -5.49 -18.68
N GLY A 336 6.28 -6.37 -19.64
CA GLY A 336 7.14 -6.23 -20.81
C GLY A 336 8.64 -6.43 -20.54
N ARG A 337 9.06 -7.24 -19.56
CA ARG A 337 10.49 -7.44 -19.25
C ARG A 337 11.17 -8.41 -20.23
N ALA A 338 10.58 -9.57 -20.45
CA ALA A 338 11.10 -10.59 -21.37
C ALA A 338 10.11 -10.94 -22.49
N VAL A 339 9.16 -10.05 -22.78
CA VAL A 339 8.24 -10.15 -23.90
C VAL A 339 8.44 -8.95 -24.84
N SER A 340 8.17 -9.15 -26.11
CA SER A 340 8.34 -8.11 -27.14
C SER A 340 7.24 -7.03 -27.08
N HIS A 341 6.08 -7.36 -26.46
CA HIS A 341 4.94 -6.48 -26.34
C HIS A 341 4.22 -6.67 -25.02
N ALA A 342 3.88 -5.56 -24.35
CA ALA A 342 3.05 -5.52 -23.16
C ALA A 342 2.23 -4.24 -23.11
N GLU A 343 1.05 -4.31 -22.48
CA GLU A 343 0.12 -3.18 -22.35
C GLU A 343 0.19 -2.58 -20.94
N GLY A 344 0.32 -1.24 -20.86
CA GLY A 344 0.15 -0.47 -19.64
C GLY A 344 -1.04 0.47 -19.80
N VAL A 345 -2.14 0.24 -19.06
CA VAL A 345 -3.37 1.01 -19.21
C VAL A 345 -3.70 1.74 -17.92
N LEU A 346 -4.00 3.04 -18.02
CA LEU A 346 -4.51 3.85 -16.93
C LEU A 346 -5.98 4.18 -17.18
N LEU A 347 -6.84 3.87 -16.20
CA LEU A 347 -8.24 4.26 -16.10
C LEU A 347 -8.37 5.30 -14.98
N PRO A 348 -8.18 6.59 -15.24
CA PRO A 348 -8.13 7.63 -14.21
C PRO A 348 -9.52 7.85 -13.57
N SER A 349 -9.52 8.48 -12.40
CA SER A 349 -10.72 8.81 -11.63
C SER A 349 -10.62 10.22 -11.05
N ASP A 350 -11.71 10.97 -11.03
CA ASP A 350 -11.81 12.24 -10.30
C ASP A 350 -11.62 12.06 -8.78
N ALA A 351 -11.94 10.87 -8.26
CA ALA A 351 -11.74 10.52 -6.85
C ALA A 351 -10.26 10.36 -6.46
N ASP A 352 -9.35 10.23 -7.43
CA ASP A 352 -7.92 10.07 -7.19
C ASP A 352 -7.33 11.26 -6.41
N GLU A 353 -7.85 12.47 -6.61
CA GLU A 353 -7.39 13.68 -5.93
C GLU A 353 -7.51 13.59 -4.41
N ASN A 354 -8.62 13.08 -3.89
CA ASN A 354 -8.82 12.92 -2.45
C ASN A 354 -7.82 11.92 -1.85
N ILE A 355 -7.48 10.89 -2.61
CA ILE A 355 -6.52 9.85 -2.21
C ILE A 355 -5.09 10.42 -2.24
N TRP A 356 -4.76 11.22 -3.25
CA TRP A 356 -3.47 11.88 -3.35
C TRP A 356 -3.24 12.89 -2.21
N GLU A 357 -4.24 13.70 -1.88
CA GLU A 357 -4.19 14.63 -0.74
C GLU A 357 -3.97 13.90 0.58
N TYR A 358 -4.68 12.78 0.78
CA TYR A 358 -4.46 11.93 1.94
C TYR A 358 -3.00 11.45 2.04
N PHE A 359 -2.45 10.87 0.96
CA PHE A 359 -1.07 10.38 0.96
C PHE A 359 -0.04 11.51 1.05
N ALA A 360 -0.31 12.67 0.47
CA ALA A 360 0.56 13.82 0.55
C ALA A 360 0.73 14.33 1.99
N THR A 361 -0.30 14.22 2.81
CA THR A 361 -0.34 14.75 4.18
C THR A 361 -0.13 13.70 5.27
N ALA A 362 -0.43 12.42 5.01
CA ALA A 362 -0.46 11.36 6.02
C ALA A 362 0.88 11.13 6.74
N SER A 363 2.00 11.38 6.06
CA SER A 363 3.35 11.21 6.62
C SER A 363 3.99 12.53 7.09
N ILE A 364 3.25 13.63 7.11
CA ILE A 364 3.75 14.91 7.63
C ILE A 364 3.33 15.03 9.10
N PRO A 365 4.27 15.24 10.04
CA PRO A 365 3.93 15.43 11.44
C PRO A 365 3.06 16.68 11.65
N ASP A 366 1.86 16.51 12.20
CA ASP A 366 1.06 17.65 12.68
C ASP A 366 1.64 18.13 14.01
N PRO A 367 2.11 19.39 14.13
CA PRO A 367 2.70 19.93 15.36
C PRO A 367 1.83 19.72 16.59
N ARG A 368 0.50 19.82 16.43
CA ARG A 368 -0.46 19.62 17.52
C ARG A 368 -0.47 18.19 18.02
N ASN A 369 -0.34 17.21 17.12
CA ASN A 369 -0.26 15.81 17.49
C ASN A 369 1.10 15.47 18.10
N VAL A 370 2.19 16.08 17.61
CA VAL A 370 3.52 15.96 18.22
C VAL A 370 3.50 16.46 19.65
N GLU A 371 2.97 17.68 19.87
CA GLU A 371 2.86 18.28 21.20
C GLU A 371 2.05 17.42 22.17
N LYS A 372 0.89 16.91 21.74
CA LYS A 372 0.03 16.01 22.54
C LYS A 372 0.79 14.74 22.94
N VAL A 373 1.47 14.11 21.98
CA VAL A 373 2.21 12.85 22.19
C VAL A 373 3.38 13.07 23.13
N LEU A 374 4.23 14.07 22.90
CA LEU A 374 5.40 14.34 23.74
C LEU A 374 5.03 14.83 25.13
N SER A 375 3.96 15.66 25.26
CA SER A 375 3.48 16.12 26.56
C SER A 375 2.92 14.96 27.41
N TYR A 376 2.27 13.97 26.78
CA TYR A 376 1.81 12.78 27.48
C TYR A 376 2.95 11.85 27.87
N MET A 377 3.92 11.62 26.96
CA MET A 377 5.01 10.69 27.21
C MET A 377 5.91 11.12 28.38
N GLY A 378 6.20 12.43 28.54
CA GLY A 378 7.13 12.89 29.56
C GLY A 378 8.45 12.10 29.51
N ASP A 379 8.95 11.70 30.69
CA ASP A 379 10.19 10.91 30.83
C ASP A 379 9.93 9.39 31.01
N ALA A 380 8.68 8.95 30.90
CA ALA A 380 8.29 7.55 31.11
C ALA A 380 8.17 6.76 29.81
N ALA A 381 8.37 5.45 29.88
CA ALA A 381 8.09 4.55 28.77
C ALA A 381 6.60 4.23 28.71
N HIS A 382 6.01 4.31 27.54
CA HIS A 382 4.58 4.06 27.30
C HIS A 382 4.35 3.11 26.14
N SER A 383 3.36 2.23 26.29
CA SER A 383 2.93 1.39 25.18
C SER A 383 2.22 2.23 24.10
N LEU A 384 2.24 1.75 22.86
CA LEU A 384 1.51 2.38 21.76
C LEU A 384 0.01 2.57 22.07
N ILE A 385 -0.57 1.59 22.80
CA ILE A 385 -2.00 1.60 23.19
C ILE A 385 -2.25 2.73 24.19
N ASP A 386 -1.38 2.93 25.17
CA ASP A 386 -1.52 3.99 26.17
C ASP A 386 -1.45 5.37 25.50
N ILE A 387 -0.45 5.56 24.63
CA ILE A 387 -0.30 6.84 23.89
C ILE A 387 -1.53 7.10 23.01
N GLU A 388 -2.03 6.09 22.26
CA GLU A 388 -3.26 6.21 21.46
C GLU A 388 -4.46 6.61 22.32
N THR A 389 -4.63 5.96 23.48
CA THR A 389 -5.78 6.16 24.38
C THR A 389 -5.81 7.58 24.96
N GLU A 390 -4.65 8.06 25.43
CA GLU A 390 -4.57 9.34 26.14
C GLU A 390 -4.47 10.54 25.20
N THR A 391 -3.78 10.39 24.05
CA THR A 391 -3.64 11.51 23.10
C THR A 391 -4.80 11.59 22.09
N GLY A 392 -5.53 10.48 21.89
CA GLY A 392 -6.61 10.41 20.90
C GLY A 392 -6.10 10.36 19.45
N VAL A 393 -4.80 10.25 19.22
CA VAL A 393 -4.22 10.11 17.88
C VAL A 393 -4.46 8.69 17.36
N ARG A 394 -5.05 8.53 16.18
CA ARG A 394 -5.31 7.21 15.59
C ARG A 394 -4.03 6.41 15.42
N ARG A 395 -4.09 5.12 15.70
CA ARG A 395 -2.96 4.19 15.74
C ARG A 395 -2.03 4.29 14.51
N GLY A 396 -2.57 4.27 13.30
CA GLY A 396 -1.75 4.34 12.09
C GLY A 396 -0.97 5.66 11.96
N ARG A 397 -1.60 6.80 12.30
CA ARG A 397 -0.93 8.10 12.34
C ARG A 397 0.08 8.19 13.49
N LEU A 398 -0.22 7.61 14.64
CA LEU A 398 0.68 7.57 15.78
C LEU A 398 1.94 6.74 15.49
N GLU A 399 1.79 5.55 14.90
CA GLU A 399 2.93 4.72 14.50
C GLU A 399 3.84 5.43 13.50
N ALA A 400 3.27 6.10 12.51
CA ALA A 400 4.04 6.89 11.53
C ALA A 400 4.76 8.05 12.21
N LEU A 401 4.06 8.79 13.09
CA LEU A 401 4.62 9.90 13.84
C LEU A 401 5.80 9.47 14.72
N LEU A 402 5.62 8.42 15.54
CA LEU A 402 6.67 7.92 16.42
C LEU A 402 7.92 7.45 15.66
N LYS A 403 7.72 6.83 14.47
CA LYS A 403 8.85 6.45 13.60
C LYS A 403 9.63 7.66 13.11
N ILE A 404 8.96 8.72 12.70
CA ILE A 404 9.61 9.97 12.26
C ILE A 404 10.35 10.62 13.43
N LEU A 405 9.70 10.76 14.59
CA LEU A 405 10.33 11.32 15.78
C LEU A 405 11.54 10.49 16.24
N ALA A 406 11.50 9.18 16.03
CA ALA A 406 12.62 8.31 16.34
C ALA A 406 13.82 8.49 15.40
N VAL A 407 13.59 8.81 14.11
CA VAL A 407 14.67 9.17 13.17
C VAL A 407 15.32 10.51 13.56
N GLU A 408 14.51 11.44 14.04
CA GLU A 408 14.99 12.74 14.54
C GLU A 408 15.63 12.66 15.94
N GLY A 409 15.62 11.48 16.60
CA GLY A 409 16.20 11.27 17.92
C GLY A 409 15.36 11.82 19.07
N ILE A 410 14.12 12.21 18.82
CA ILE A 410 13.18 12.78 19.82
C ILE A 410 12.60 11.70 20.72
N VAL A 411 12.33 10.52 20.15
CA VAL A 411 11.85 9.34 20.89
C VAL A 411 12.70 8.13 20.53
N GLU A 412 12.72 7.14 21.41
CA GLU A 412 13.35 5.85 21.14
C GLU A 412 12.47 4.70 21.58
N LYS A 413 12.74 3.51 21.04
CA LYS A 413 12.00 2.29 21.38
C LYS A 413 12.74 1.55 22.50
N SER A 414 12.03 1.32 23.61
CA SER A 414 12.52 0.55 24.75
C SER A 414 11.71 -0.74 24.89
N GLY A 415 12.21 -1.85 24.33
CA GLY A 415 11.45 -3.09 24.22
C GLY A 415 10.23 -2.95 23.31
N SER A 416 9.02 -3.13 23.86
CA SER A 416 7.73 -2.90 23.17
C SER A 416 7.26 -1.45 23.25
N ASP A 417 7.84 -0.65 24.16
CA ASP A 417 7.36 0.66 24.53
C ASP A 417 8.19 1.78 23.88
N TRP A 418 7.68 3.00 23.95
CA TRP A 418 8.31 4.20 23.46
C TRP A 418 8.64 5.14 24.61
N VAL A 419 9.81 5.78 24.56
CA VAL A 419 10.27 6.75 25.54
C VAL A 419 10.80 8.00 24.84
N ALA A 420 10.51 9.19 25.40
CA ALA A 420 11.09 10.43 24.93
C ALA A 420 12.55 10.54 25.41
N THR A 421 13.44 10.99 24.51
CA THR A 421 14.89 11.12 24.81
C THR A 421 15.25 12.38 25.60
N GLY A 422 14.27 13.27 25.84
CA GLY A 422 14.50 14.59 26.40
C GLY A 422 15.00 15.63 25.38
N GLN A 423 15.29 15.22 24.15
CA GLN A 423 15.64 16.15 23.09
C GLN A 423 14.40 16.97 22.67
N ARG A 424 14.56 18.29 22.56
CA ARG A 424 13.47 19.18 22.17
C ARG A 424 13.13 18.99 20.69
N TYR A 425 11.87 18.73 20.40
CA TYR A 425 11.35 18.76 19.02
C TYR A 425 11.30 20.20 18.51
N VAL A 426 11.83 20.40 17.31
CA VAL A 426 11.71 21.67 16.57
C VAL A 426 11.05 21.35 15.25
N HIS A 427 9.82 21.87 15.06
CA HIS A 427 9.10 21.65 13.82
C HIS A 427 9.72 22.44 12.67
N ASP A 428 10.33 21.75 11.73
CA ASP A 428 10.91 22.35 10.52
C ASP A 428 9.80 22.56 9.48
N SER A 429 9.05 23.66 9.63
CA SER A 429 7.97 24.03 8.71
C SER A 429 8.47 24.14 7.26
N ALA A 430 9.68 24.65 7.04
CA ALA A 430 10.22 24.82 5.70
C ALA A 430 10.44 23.47 4.99
N LYS A 431 10.98 22.47 5.72
CA LYS A 431 11.14 21.09 5.24
C LYS A 431 9.78 20.47 4.86
N TRP A 432 8.80 20.58 5.74
CA TRP A 432 7.50 19.93 5.54
C TRP A 432 6.64 20.62 4.48
N ASP A 433 6.69 21.94 4.38
CA ASP A 433 6.00 22.69 3.33
C ASP A 433 6.64 22.41 1.96
N GLU A 434 7.94 22.29 1.88
CA GLU A 434 8.64 21.90 0.67
C GLU A 434 8.27 20.46 0.25
N LEU A 435 8.21 19.51 1.20
CA LEU A 435 7.78 18.14 0.91
C LEU A 435 6.34 18.10 0.38
N ARG A 436 5.44 18.89 0.98
CA ARG A 436 4.05 19.02 0.50
C ARG A 436 4.00 19.58 -0.90
N ARG A 437 4.78 20.65 -1.18
CA ARG A 437 4.88 21.26 -2.51
C ARG A 437 5.37 20.27 -3.57
N VAL A 438 6.38 19.48 -3.24
CA VAL A 438 6.92 18.46 -4.16
C VAL A 438 5.87 17.39 -4.46
N ARG A 439 5.19 16.86 -3.44
CA ARG A 439 4.14 15.85 -3.64
C ARG A 439 2.95 16.39 -4.44
N SER A 440 2.56 17.64 -4.20
CA SER A 440 1.54 18.29 -5.01
C SER A 440 1.97 18.43 -6.48
N ALA A 441 3.22 18.80 -6.73
CA ALA A 441 3.75 18.88 -8.10
C ALA A 441 3.80 17.49 -8.78
N GLU A 442 4.12 16.42 -8.06
CA GLU A 442 4.07 15.06 -8.60
C GLU A 442 2.63 14.62 -8.93
N ALA A 443 1.65 14.99 -8.09
CA ALA A 443 0.24 14.74 -8.37
C ALA A 443 -0.22 15.53 -9.62
N ASP A 444 0.25 16.79 -9.81
CA ASP A 444 -0.02 17.58 -11.01
C ASP A 444 0.55 16.91 -12.27
N VAL A 445 1.73 16.30 -12.18
CA VAL A 445 2.30 15.50 -13.26
C VAL A 445 1.38 14.33 -13.62
N MET A 446 0.89 13.59 -12.62
CA MET A 446 -0.02 12.47 -12.87
C MET A 446 -1.37 12.92 -13.43
N ARG A 447 -1.88 14.08 -13.03
CA ARG A 447 -3.09 14.68 -13.60
C ARG A 447 -2.93 14.97 -15.11
N LYS A 448 -1.83 15.61 -15.50
CA LYS A 448 -1.52 15.88 -16.91
C LYS A 448 -1.30 14.60 -17.71
N TYR A 449 -0.63 13.61 -17.13
CA TYR A 449 -0.48 12.29 -17.73
C TYR A 449 -1.84 11.63 -17.98
N ALA A 450 -2.75 11.67 -17.00
CA ALA A 450 -4.11 11.14 -17.12
C ALA A 450 -4.97 11.83 -18.17
N HIS A 451 -4.67 13.10 -18.51
CA HIS A 451 -5.31 13.82 -19.61
C HIS A 451 -4.63 13.58 -20.98
N GLY A 452 -3.54 12.81 -21.02
CA GLY A 452 -2.85 12.53 -22.27
C GLY A 452 -2.13 13.74 -22.89
N GLU A 453 -1.57 14.62 -22.06
CA GLU A 453 -0.80 15.78 -22.51
C GLU A 453 0.57 15.35 -23.06
N GLY A 454 0.63 14.97 -24.34
CA GLY A 454 1.85 14.56 -25.02
C GLY A 454 2.16 13.04 -24.92
N CYS A 455 3.29 12.63 -25.44
CA CYS A 455 3.70 11.22 -25.46
C CYS A 455 3.84 10.66 -24.04
N LEU A 456 3.05 9.65 -23.70
CA LEU A 456 2.99 9.08 -22.34
C LEU A 456 4.35 8.55 -21.84
N MET A 457 5.13 7.89 -22.70
CA MET A 457 6.45 7.38 -22.32
C MET A 457 7.45 8.55 -22.13
N ALA A 458 7.49 9.50 -23.04
CA ALA A 458 8.36 10.68 -22.91
C ALA A 458 8.01 11.49 -21.65
N TYR A 459 6.73 11.60 -21.33
CA TYR A 459 6.25 12.29 -20.14
C TYR A 459 6.75 11.63 -18.84
N LEU A 460 6.70 10.30 -18.75
CA LEU A 460 7.26 9.56 -17.62
C LEU A 460 8.79 9.69 -17.56
N GLN A 461 9.47 9.61 -18.70
CA GLN A 461 10.92 9.83 -18.77
C GLN A 461 11.29 11.22 -18.24
N GLN A 462 10.62 12.29 -18.70
CA GLN A 462 10.85 13.65 -18.22
C GLN A 462 10.62 13.81 -16.73
N SER A 463 9.55 13.23 -16.20
CA SER A 463 9.23 13.29 -14.76
C SER A 463 10.22 12.55 -13.87
N LEU A 464 11.04 11.67 -14.45
CA LEU A 464 12.09 10.90 -13.79
C LEU A 464 13.50 11.38 -14.19
N ASP A 465 13.60 12.54 -14.82
CA ASP A 465 14.86 13.17 -15.28
C ASP A 465 15.71 12.24 -16.16
N ASP A 466 15.06 11.51 -17.07
CA ASP A 466 15.74 10.71 -18.11
C ASP A 466 16.58 11.65 -18.98
N PRO A 467 17.84 11.31 -19.26
CA PRO A 467 18.71 12.19 -20.04
C PRO A 467 18.29 12.38 -21.52
N ASP A 468 17.44 11.50 -22.06
CA ASP A 468 17.06 11.51 -23.48
C ASP A 468 15.57 11.15 -23.70
N PRO A 469 14.62 11.95 -23.17
CA PRO A 469 13.20 11.69 -23.35
C PRO A 469 12.77 11.95 -24.79
N LYS A 470 12.21 10.91 -25.46
CA LYS A 470 11.77 10.98 -26.86
C LYS A 470 10.35 10.44 -27.03
N PRO A 471 9.59 10.98 -28.00
CA PRO A 471 8.30 10.40 -28.39
C PRO A 471 8.44 8.91 -28.75
N CYS A 472 7.62 8.06 -28.13
CA CYS A 472 7.74 6.60 -28.29
C CYS A 472 7.10 6.05 -29.56
N GLY A 473 6.22 6.80 -30.23
CA GLY A 473 5.53 6.43 -31.47
C GLY A 473 4.48 5.33 -31.33
N ARG A 474 4.18 4.86 -30.10
CA ARG A 474 3.30 3.68 -29.89
C ARG A 474 2.28 3.81 -28.76
N CYS A 475 2.37 4.80 -27.90
CA CYS A 475 1.37 5.04 -26.85
C CYS A 475 0.07 5.55 -27.44
N SER A 476 -1.03 5.51 -26.67
CA SER A 476 -2.35 5.94 -27.14
C SER A 476 -2.37 7.37 -27.66
N VAL A 477 -1.53 8.26 -27.13
CA VAL A 477 -1.42 9.65 -27.62
C VAL A 477 -0.67 9.73 -28.96
N CYS A 478 0.39 8.93 -29.14
CA CYS A 478 1.14 8.93 -30.40
C CYS A 478 0.39 8.30 -31.57
N THR A 479 -0.43 7.28 -31.30
CA THR A 479 -1.16 6.51 -32.33
C THR A 479 -2.63 6.89 -32.45
N SER A 480 -3.17 7.60 -31.45
CA SER A 480 -4.62 7.86 -31.29
C SER A 480 -5.44 6.58 -31.14
N GLU A 481 -4.82 5.47 -30.71
CA GLU A 481 -5.45 4.17 -30.52
C GLU A 481 -5.32 3.72 -29.08
N VAL A 482 -6.37 3.15 -28.51
CA VAL A 482 -6.39 2.49 -27.21
C VAL A 482 -6.64 0.99 -27.38
N PRO A 483 -6.24 0.13 -26.43
CA PRO A 483 -6.52 -1.30 -26.51
C PRO A 483 -8.04 -1.58 -26.46
N SER A 484 -8.43 -2.77 -26.91
CA SER A 484 -9.81 -3.27 -26.79
C SER A 484 -10.26 -3.23 -25.31
N PRO A 485 -11.52 -2.88 -25.05
CA PRO A 485 -12.65 -2.62 -25.98
C PRO A 485 -12.68 -1.19 -26.56
N GLY A 486 -11.62 -0.41 -26.45
CA GLY A 486 -11.61 0.98 -26.91
C GLY A 486 -11.92 1.96 -25.77
N LEU A 487 -12.55 3.08 -26.08
CA LEU A 487 -12.85 4.14 -25.10
C LEU A 487 -14.05 3.82 -24.19
N ARG A 488 -14.91 2.86 -24.55
CA ARG A 488 -16.09 2.50 -23.76
C ARG A 488 -16.24 0.98 -23.69
N PRO A 489 -16.72 0.44 -22.55
CA PRO A 489 -17.06 -0.97 -22.43
C PRO A 489 -18.32 -1.33 -23.23
N SER A 490 -18.55 -2.62 -23.40
CA SER A 490 -19.80 -3.13 -23.94
C SER A 490 -20.98 -2.83 -23.00
N HIS A 491 -22.17 -2.66 -23.59
CA HIS A 491 -23.38 -2.46 -22.79
C HIS A 491 -23.68 -3.67 -21.90
N GLU A 492 -23.40 -4.88 -22.39
CA GLU A 492 -23.60 -6.12 -21.65
C GLU A 492 -22.75 -6.12 -20.35
N SER A 493 -21.47 -5.84 -20.45
CA SER A 493 -20.57 -5.82 -19.29
C SER A 493 -20.90 -4.68 -18.31
N LEU A 494 -21.37 -3.53 -18.81
CA LEU A 494 -21.85 -2.44 -17.96
C LEU A 494 -23.10 -2.85 -17.16
N MET A 495 -24.07 -3.50 -17.80
CA MET A 495 -25.26 -4.00 -17.10
C MET A 495 -24.93 -5.10 -16.09
N ALA A 496 -23.99 -5.98 -16.43
CA ALA A 496 -23.50 -7.01 -15.51
C ALA A 496 -22.78 -6.39 -14.30
N ALA A 497 -21.91 -5.38 -14.50
CA ALA A 497 -21.25 -4.66 -13.41
C ALA A 497 -22.26 -3.98 -12.48
N ARG A 498 -23.28 -3.32 -13.03
CA ARG A 498 -24.36 -2.71 -12.25
C ARG A 498 -25.15 -3.75 -11.45
N ALA A 499 -25.51 -4.87 -12.06
CA ALA A 499 -26.24 -5.95 -11.39
C ALA A 499 -25.42 -6.57 -10.28
N PHE A 500 -24.13 -6.84 -10.52
CA PHE A 500 -23.21 -7.37 -9.52
C PHE A 500 -23.08 -6.46 -8.30
N VAL A 501 -22.77 -5.18 -8.51
CA VAL A 501 -22.56 -4.24 -7.40
C VAL A 501 -23.85 -4.03 -6.60
N ARG A 502 -24.99 -3.84 -7.25
CA ARG A 502 -26.29 -3.67 -6.58
C ARG A 502 -26.84 -4.97 -5.99
N GLY A 503 -26.35 -6.12 -6.43
CA GLY A 503 -26.69 -7.44 -5.90
C GLY A 503 -25.90 -7.86 -4.65
N ASN A 504 -24.80 -7.19 -4.36
CA ASN A 504 -23.89 -7.51 -3.24
C ASN A 504 -23.95 -6.43 -2.16
N ASP A 505 -24.53 -6.78 -1.03
CA ASP A 505 -24.52 -5.95 0.18
C ASP A 505 -23.23 -6.18 0.99
N VAL A 506 -22.83 -5.16 1.76
CA VAL A 506 -21.59 -5.19 2.54
C VAL A 506 -21.90 -5.62 3.97
N GLU A 507 -21.15 -6.59 4.49
CA GLU A 507 -21.27 -7.00 5.87
C GLU A 507 -20.65 -5.95 6.82
N ILE A 508 -21.41 -5.57 7.85
CA ILE A 508 -20.93 -4.71 8.93
C ILE A 508 -20.58 -5.60 10.11
N GLU A 509 -19.30 -5.89 10.29
CA GLU A 509 -18.83 -6.64 11.46
C GLU A 509 -19.03 -5.85 12.75
N PRO A 510 -19.55 -6.46 13.83
CA PRO A 510 -19.65 -5.82 15.14
C PRO A 510 -18.27 -5.56 15.75
N ARG A 511 -18.16 -4.53 16.59
CA ARG A 511 -16.96 -4.33 17.39
C ARG A 511 -16.83 -5.45 18.43
N LYS A 512 -15.63 -5.98 18.63
CA LYS A 512 -15.38 -7.14 19.50
C LYS A 512 -15.06 -6.75 20.96
N ARG A 513 -14.46 -5.57 21.17
CA ARG A 513 -14.02 -5.09 22.50
C ARG A 513 -14.24 -3.59 22.64
N TRP A 514 -14.58 -3.16 23.86
CA TRP A 514 -14.61 -1.76 24.23
C TRP A 514 -13.18 -1.22 24.26
N PRO A 515 -12.96 0.06 23.85
CA PRO A 515 -11.65 0.69 23.96
C PRO A 515 -11.30 0.91 25.44
N SER A 516 -10.00 1.01 25.75
CA SER A 516 -9.53 1.38 27.08
C SER A 516 -9.99 2.78 27.46
N GLY A 517 -10.19 3.06 28.75
CA GLY A 517 -10.52 4.42 29.22
C GLY A 517 -11.96 4.87 29.02
N VAL A 518 -12.90 3.96 28.71
CA VAL A 518 -14.34 4.22 28.72
C VAL A 518 -15.04 3.53 29.91
N SER A 519 -16.31 3.90 30.17
CA SER A 519 -17.10 3.32 31.26
C SER A 519 -17.38 1.82 31.07
N ARG A 520 -17.65 1.41 29.82
CA ARG A 520 -17.89 0.01 29.45
C ARG A 520 -16.55 -0.72 29.26
N LYS A 521 -16.44 -1.97 29.73
CA LYS A 521 -15.19 -2.75 29.69
C LYS A 521 -15.41 -4.16 29.12
N GLY A 522 -14.35 -4.73 28.55
CA GLY A 522 -14.33 -6.14 28.12
C GLY A 522 -14.92 -6.35 26.72
N ALA A 523 -15.56 -7.51 26.54
CA ALA A 523 -16.21 -7.86 25.28
C ALA A 523 -17.42 -6.99 25.00
N VAL A 524 -17.64 -6.64 23.74
CA VAL A 524 -18.82 -5.90 23.30
C VAL A 524 -19.95 -6.90 23.06
N ILE A 525 -21.04 -6.75 23.79
CA ILE A 525 -22.31 -7.44 23.55
C ILE A 525 -23.30 -6.36 23.07
N SER A 526 -23.43 -6.19 21.77
CA SER A 526 -24.29 -5.14 21.21
C SER A 526 -25.01 -5.60 19.94
N LEU A 527 -24.31 -5.64 18.83
CA LEU A 527 -24.84 -5.94 17.50
C LEU A 527 -24.57 -7.39 17.09
N ASN A 528 -25.49 -7.96 16.31
CA ASN A 528 -25.19 -9.05 15.40
C ASN A 528 -24.51 -8.49 14.15
N ALA A 529 -23.95 -9.36 13.28
CA ALA A 529 -23.42 -8.89 12.00
C ALA A 529 -24.49 -8.14 11.21
N GLY A 530 -24.17 -6.92 10.79
CA GLY A 530 -25.08 -6.04 10.08
C GLY A 530 -24.89 -6.09 8.57
N ARG A 531 -25.69 -5.30 7.83
CA ARG A 531 -25.54 -5.09 6.39
C ARG A 531 -25.62 -3.61 6.03
N ALA A 532 -24.81 -3.22 5.04
CA ALA A 532 -24.93 -1.93 4.36
C ALA A 532 -25.32 -2.14 2.90
N VAL A 533 -26.17 -1.26 2.38
CA VAL A 533 -26.54 -1.25 0.95
C VAL A 533 -25.36 -0.80 0.09
N ALA A 534 -24.63 0.21 0.56
CA ALA A 534 -23.49 0.80 -0.13
C ALA A 534 -22.28 0.95 0.80
N PHE A 535 -21.08 0.87 0.25
CA PHE A 535 -19.81 1.15 0.92
C PHE A 535 -19.17 2.41 0.34
N SER A 536 -18.29 3.08 1.05
CA SER A 536 -17.62 4.36 0.78
C SER A 536 -17.62 4.85 -0.66
N ASP A 537 -16.95 4.13 -1.55
CA ASP A 537 -16.78 4.49 -2.96
C ASP A 537 -17.43 3.43 -3.86
N ASP A 538 -18.57 2.91 -3.41
CA ASP A 538 -19.32 1.89 -4.11
C ASP A 538 -19.71 2.37 -5.51
N PRO A 539 -19.19 1.75 -6.58
CA PRO A 539 -19.43 2.21 -7.93
C PRO A 539 -20.89 2.15 -8.37
N GLY A 540 -21.70 1.30 -7.71
CA GLY A 540 -23.13 1.12 -8.04
C GLY A 540 -24.07 2.11 -7.39
N TRP A 541 -23.61 2.83 -6.33
CA TRP A 541 -24.42 3.68 -5.48
C TRP A 541 -23.86 5.09 -5.30
N GLN A 542 -22.83 5.45 -6.05
CA GLN A 542 -22.07 6.70 -5.83
C GLN A 542 -22.94 7.96 -5.97
N GLU A 543 -23.85 7.99 -6.95
CA GLU A 543 -24.72 9.14 -7.20
C GLU A 543 -25.75 9.29 -6.07
N GLU A 544 -26.41 8.21 -5.71
CA GLU A 544 -27.46 8.19 -4.68
C GLU A 544 -26.85 8.49 -3.28
N VAL A 545 -25.68 7.97 -2.97
CA VAL A 545 -24.97 8.28 -1.72
C VAL A 545 -24.50 9.73 -1.69
N ARG A 546 -24.03 10.29 -2.80
CA ARG A 546 -23.67 11.71 -2.92
C ARG A 546 -24.88 12.61 -2.71
N GLU A 547 -26.02 12.25 -3.30
CA GLU A 547 -27.26 12.99 -3.13
C GLU A 547 -27.74 12.95 -1.68
N LEU A 548 -27.76 11.78 -1.04
CA LEU A 548 -28.08 11.61 0.38
C LEU A 548 -27.20 12.50 1.26
N ARG A 549 -25.89 12.51 1.03
CA ARG A 549 -24.96 13.34 1.81
C ARG A 549 -25.19 14.83 1.62
N ARG A 550 -25.52 15.26 0.41
CA ARG A 550 -25.70 16.68 0.06
C ARG A 550 -27.02 17.25 0.57
N THR A 551 -28.10 16.46 0.49
CA THR A 551 -29.47 16.93 0.73
C THR A 551 -30.07 16.45 2.05
N GLY A 552 -29.54 15.37 2.64
CA GLY A 552 -30.19 14.63 3.73
C GLY A 552 -31.47 13.88 3.31
N VAL A 553 -31.81 13.92 2.02
CA VAL A 553 -32.97 13.19 1.47
C VAL A 553 -32.52 11.83 0.97
N ILE A 554 -33.23 10.77 1.35
CA ILE A 554 -32.92 9.43 0.93
C ILE A 554 -33.52 9.21 -0.48
N PRO A 555 -32.71 8.95 -1.52
CA PRO A 555 -33.22 8.58 -2.85
C PRO A 555 -34.03 7.29 -2.82
N ASP A 556 -35.06 7.20 -3.68
CA ASP A 556 -35.95 6.04 -3.74
C ASP A 556 -35.19 4.74 -4.12
N GLU A 557 -34.15 4.84 -4.95
CA GLU A 557 -33.28 3.72 -5.30
C GLU A 557 -32.55 3.15 -4.09
N LEU A 558 -32.08 4.00 -3.17
CA LEU A 558 -31.46 3.53 -1.92
C LEU A 558 -32.48 2.87 -0.98
N LEU A 559 -33.71 3.39 -0.91
CA LEU A 559 -34.79 2.74 -0.16
C LEU A 559 -35.12 1.37 -0.74
N LYS A 560 -35.19 1.26 -2.06
CA LYS A 560 -35.37 -0.02 -2.76
C LYS A 560 -34.19 -0.96 -2.50
N GLY A 561 -32.96 -0.44 -2.60
CA GLY A 561 -31.74 -1.20 -2.28
C GLY A 561 -31.75 -1.76 -0.86
N ALA A 562 -32.25 -0.99 0.12
CA ALA A 562 -32.39 -1.44 1.50
C ALA A 562 -33.38 -2.62 1.61
N VAL A 563 -34.51 -2.55 0.91
CA VAL A 563 -35.50 -3.64 0.87
C VAL A 563 -34.93 -4.88 0.18
N ASP A 564 -34.22 -4.72 -0.93
CA ASP A 564 -33.56 -5.82 -1.65
C ASP A 564 -32.47 -6.49 -0.80
N THR A 565 -31.68 -5.68 -0.07
CA THR A 565 -30.69 -6.17 0.91
C THR A 565 -31.38 -6.98 2.01
N LEU A 566 -32.48 -6.48 2.59
CA LEU A 566 -33.24 -7.22 3.60
C LEU A 566 -33.83 -8.51 3.06
N ALA A 567 -34.32 -8.53 1.81
CA ALA A 567 -34.85 -9.74 1.19
C ALA A 567 -33.79 -10.83 1.02
N ARG A 568 -32.54 -10.46 0.71
CA ARG A 568 -31.42 -11.39 0.68
C ARG A 568 -30.99 -11.82 2.07
N TRP A 569 -30.78 -10.86 2.97
CA TRP A 569 -30.25 -11.08 4.31
C TRP A 569 -31.20 -11.84 5.23
N SER A 570 -32.51 -11.64 5.09
CA SER A 570 -33.54 -12.34 5.88
C SER A 570 -33.50 -13.88 5.76
N LYS A 571 -32.91 -14.41 4.69
CA LYS A 571 -32.77 -15.86 4.47
C LYS A 571 -31.80 -16.52 5.44
N VAL A 572 -30.93 -15.76 6.09
CA VAL A 572 -29.91 -16.24 7.04
C VAL A 572 -30.14 -15.74 8.47
N TRP A 573 -31.30 -15.14 8.77
CA TRP A 573 -31.63 -14.73 10.13
C TRP A 573 -32.03 -15.90 11.01
N ASP A 574 -31.51 -15.96 12.22
CA ASP A 574 -31.95 -16.90 13.24
C ASP A 574 -33.38 -16.56 13.73
N SER A 575 -33.73 -15.28 13.76
CA SER A 575 -35.01 -14.77 14.20
C SER A 575 -35.39 -13.49 13.44
N ARG A 576 -36.68 -13.37 13.11
CA ARG A 576 -37.21 -12.16 12.48
C ARG A 576 -37.23 -11.01 13.50
N PRO A 577 -36.86 -9.78 13.11
CA PRO A 577 -36.99 -8.60 13.96
C PRO A 577 -38.44 -8.37 14.38
N VAL A 578 -38.64 -7.91 15.62
CA VAL A 578 -39.95 -7.58 16.20
C VAL A 578 -40.26 -6.09 16.15
N ALA A 579 -39.28 -5.24 15.98
CA ALA A 579 -39.42 -3.79 15.84
C ALA A 579 -38.25 -3.18 15.05
N VAL A 580 -38.45 -1.98 14.52
CA VAL A 580 -37.45 -1.15 13.84
C VAL A 580 -37.19 0.07 14.68
N ILE A 581 -35.89 0.40 14.89
CA ILE A 581 -35.44 1.52 15.72
C ILE A 581 -34.48 2.40 14.91
N PRO A 582 -34.75 3.72 14.80
CA PRO A 582 -33.81 4.63 14.16
C PRO A 582 -32.55 4.78 15.04
N ALA A 583 -31.37 4.66 14.45
CA ALA A 583 -30.11 4.84 15.15
C ALA A 583 -29.95 6.31 15.59
N PRO A 584 -29.43 6.56 16.82
CA PRO A 584 -29.17 7.93 17.26
C PRO A 584 -28.07 8.58 16.42
N SER A 585 -28.29 9.76 15.91
CA SER A 585 -27.32 10.53 15.14
C SER A 585 -27.72 12.00 15.08
N VAL A 586 -26.81 12.86 14.60
CA VAL A 586 -27.15 14.27 14.30
C VAL A 586 -28.31 14.36 13.29
N ASP A 587 -28.39 13.43 12.36
CA ASP A 587 -29.48 13.32 11.38
C ASP A 587 -30.53 12.29 11.80
N MET A 588 -31.23 12.58 12.89
CA MET A 588 -32.34 11.76 13.37
C MET A 588 -33.51 11.70 12.39
N THR A 589 -33.74 12.76 11.63
CA THR A 589 -34.87 12.85 10.70
C THR A 589 -34.76 11.83 9.58
N SER A 590 -33.59 11.72 8.94
CA SER A 590 -33.38 10.74 7.87
C SER A 590 -33.41 9.31 8.41
N ASN A 591 -32.85 9.06 9.62
CA ASN A 591 -32.92 7.73 10.23
C ASN A 591 -34.36 7.32 10.58
N ARG A 592 -35.21 8.24 11.07
CA ARG A 592 -36.64 7.98 11.30
C ARG A 592 -37.37 7.64 10.00
N ARG A 593 -37.13 8.42 8.95
CA ARG A 593 -37.72 8.19 7.63
C ARG A 593 -37.35 6.81 7.06
N LEU A 594 -36.10 6.39 7.23
CA LEU A 594 -35.65 5.05 6.90
C LEU A 594 -36.38 3.99 7.75
N ALA A 595 -36.50 4.21 9.06
CA ALA A 595 -37.19 3.30 9.98
C ALA A 595 -38.67 3.14 9.61
N GLU A 596 -39.36 4.24 9.32
CA GLU A 596 -40.77 4.24 8.87
C GLU A 596 -40.95 3.46 7.57
N HIS A 597 -40.05 3.66 6.58
CA HIS A 597 -40.10 2.92 5.33
C HIS A 597 -39.91 1.41 5.54
N ILE A 598 -38.88 1.02 6.28
CA ILE A 598 -38.59 -0.40 6.56
C ILE A 598 -39.68 -1.01 7.45
N GLY A 599 -40.17 -0.29 8.44
CA GLY A 599 -41.29 -0.70 9.30
C GLY A 599 -42.55 -0.94 8.51
N GLY A 600 -42.88 -0.03 7.57
CA GLY A 600 -44.04 -0.16 6.68
C GLY A 600 -43.95 -1.40 5.78
N VAL A 601 -42.81 -1.61 5.10
CA VAL A 601 -42.60 -2.79 4.24
C VAL A 601 -42.60 -4.09 5.06
N GLY A 602 -41.92 -4.08 6.23
CA GLY A 602 -41.82 -5.24 7.12
C GLY A 602 -43.05 -5.50 7.98
N ARG A 603 -44.02 -4.58 8.01
CA ARG A 603 -45.17 -4.57 8.97
C ARG A 603 -44.70 -4.71 10.41
N LEU A 604 -43.70 -3.91 10.76
CA LEU A 604 -43.09 -3.88 12.09
C LEU A 604 -43.34 -2.51 12.76
N PRO A 605 -43.56 -2.47 14.07
CA PRO A 605 -43.63 -1.22 14.80
C PRO A 605 -42.30 -0.46 14.74
N VAL A 606 -42.38 0.85 14.61
CA VAL A 606 -41.21 1.74 14.70
C VAL A 606 -41.19 2.35 16.11
N LEU A 607 -40.09 2.13 16.83
CA LEU A 607 -39.88 2.63 18.20
C LEU A 607 -38.90 3.79 18.16
N ASP A 608 -39.39 5.01 18.44
CA ASP A 608 -38.57 6.24 18.50
C ASP A 608 -37.96 6.41 19.92
N LEU A 609 -37.07 5.48 20.25
CA LEU A 609 -36.45 5.38 21.56
C LEU A 609 -35.32 6.39 21.78
N PHE A 610 -34.56 6.72 20.73
CA PHE A 610 -33.34 7.52 20.87
C PHE A 610 -33.55 9.00 20.54
N SER A 611 -32.78 9.84 21.21
CA SER A 611 -32.56 11.22 20.82
C SER A 611 -31.09 11.57 20.86
N TRP A 612 -30.71 12.64 20.16
CA TRP A 612 -29.33 13.07 20.03
C TRP A 612 -29.15 14.50 20.55
N THR A 613 -28.12 14.69 21.39
CA THR A 613 -27.78 16.00 21.95
C THR A 613 -26.32 16.32 21.69
N GLY A 614 -26.02 17.26 20.80
CA GLY A 614 -24.64 17.67 20.49
C GLY A 614 -24.26 17.55 19.01
N GLY A 615 -22.97 17.73 18.72
CA GLY A 615 -22.40 17.64 17.38
C GLY A 615 -21.92 16.24 17.01
N ASN A 616 -21.35 16.11 15.80
CA ASN A 616 -20.68 14.88 15.40
C ASN A 616 -19.41 14.63 16.22
N PRO A 617 -19.04 13.38 16.49
CA PRO A 617 -17.73 13.06 17.03
C PRO A 617 -16.63 13.53 16.06
N PRO A 618 -15.43 13.88 16.58
CA PRO A 618 -14.32 14.31 15.73
C PRO A 618 -13.98 13.26 14.67
N ASP A 619 -13.76 13.71 13.43
CA ASP A 619 -13.60 12.82 12.28
C ASP A 619 -12.39 11.90 12.37
N ASP A 620 -11.28 12.38 12.92
CA ASP A 620 -10.01 11.68 13.02
C ASP A 620 -9.66 11.18 14.42
N ALA A 621 -10.62 11.15 15.33
CA ALA A 621 -10.37 10.74 16.70
C ALA A 621 -10.22 9.21 16.83
N ALA A 622 -9.38 8.78 17.77
CA ALA A 622 -9.28 7.39 18.21
C ALA A 622 -10.59 6.91 18.84
N SER A 623 -10.73 5.59 19.02
CA SER A 623 -11.98 4.99 19.52
C SER A 623 -12.44 5.51 20.87
N THR A 624 -11.53 5.77 21.82
CA THR A 624 -11.86 6.22 23.17
C THR A 624 -12.57 7.59 23.21
N PRO A 625 -12.02 8.67 22.60
CA PRO A 625 -12.72 9.95 22.51
C PRO A 625 -14.08 9.83 21.80
N VAL A 626 -14.15 9.01 20.75
CA VAL A 626 -15.42 8.81 20.03
C VAL A 626 -16.47 8.18 20.95
N VAL A 627 -16.15 7.10 21.67
CA VAL A 627 -17.12 6.44 22.57
C VAL A 627 -17.52 7.35 23.73
N ARG A 628 -16.57 8.08 24.34
CA ARG A 628 -16.90 9.09 25.38
C ARG A 628 -17.86 10.16 24.87
N HIS A 629 -17.64 10.65 23.64
CA HIS A 629 -18.53 11.61 23.00
C HIS A 629 -19.94 11.03 22.78
N LEU A 630 -20.02 9.79 22.28
CA LEU A 630 -21.28 9.10 22.06
C LEU A 630 -22.07 8.89 23.37
N ASP A 631 -21.41 8.45 24.44
CA ASP A 631 -22.01 8.29 25.77
C ASP A 631 -22.57 9.65 26.29
N ALA A 632 -21.93 10.77 25.92
CA ALA A 632 -22.40 12.12 26.29
C ALA A 632 -23.54 12.61 25.41
N CYS A 633 -23.68 12.18 24.16
CA CYS A 633 -24.63 12.69 23.19
C CYS A 633 -25.88 11.83 23.01
N ILE A 634 -25.79 10.52 23.18
CA ILE A 634 -26.92 9.60 23.03
C ILE A 634 -27.79 9.68 24.27
N ARG A 635 -29.11 9.97 24.09
CA ARG A 635 -30.15 9.89 25.11
C ARG A 635 -31.19 8.88 24.66
N PHE A 636 -31.83 8.22 25.61
CA PHE A 636 -32.91 7.29 25.34
C PHE A 636 -34.04 7.45 26.33
N ASP A 637 -35.26 7.15 25.89
CA ASP A 637 -36.45 7.13 26.70
C ASP A 637 -36.63 5.75 27.33
N ALA A 638 -36.47 5.68 28.65
CA ALA A 638 -36.58 4.44 29.40
C ALA A 638 -38.03 3.93 29.55
N ASP A 639 -39.02 4.77 29.27
CA ASP A 639 -40.44 4.40 29.34
C ASP A 639 -40.91 3.66 28.05
N VAL A 640 -40.10 3.67 27.01
CA VAL A 640 -40.41 2.91 25.79
C VAL A 640 -40.07 1.43 25.98
N GLU A 641 -41.10 0.59 26.05
CA GLU A 641 -40.94 -0.86 26.18
C GLU A 641 -40.40 -1.46 24.85
N ILE A 642 -39.31 -2.21 24.95
CA ILE A 642 -38.78 -2.98 23.82
C ILE A 642 -39.46 -4.36 23.82
N PRO A 643 -40.16 -4.77 22.72
CA PRO A 643 -40.70 -6.11 22.63
C PRO A 643 -39.63 -7.17 22.79
N ASN A 644 -39.93 -8.25 23.50
CA ASN A 644 -38.99 -9.36 23.66
C ASN A 644 -38.67 -10.00 22.29
N GLY A 645 -37.44 -9.91 21.86
CA GLY A 645 -36.99 -10.41 20.56
C GLY A 645 -35.80 -9.66 20.00
N VAL A 646 -35.47 -10.00 18.75
CA VAL A 646 -34.44 -9.30 17.98
C VAL A 646 -35.02 -7.99 17.44
N VAL A 647 -34.28 -6.90 17.57
CA VAL A 647 -34.67 -5.61 16.99
C VAL A 647 -33.79 -5.21 15.82
N MET A 648 -34.31 -4.39 14.89
CA MET A 648 -33.55 -3.86 13.76
C MET A 648 -33.21 -2.39 14.02
N LEU A 649 -31.92 -2.10 14.16
CA LEU A 649 -31.40 -0.75 14.21
C LEU A 649 -31.10 -0.28 12.79
N VAL A 650 -31.65 0.87 12.38
CA VAL A 650 -31.42 1.39 11.02
C VAL A 650 -30.71 2.72 11.04
N SER A 651 -29.77 2.90 10.12
CA SER A 651 -28.97 4.13 9.99
C SER A 651 -28.78 4.51 8.54
N THR A 652 -28.85 5.78 8.21
CA THR A 652 -28.52 6.28 6.87
C THR A 652 -27.02 6.17 6.60
N THR A 653 -26.19 6.45 7.61
CA THR A 653 -24.73 6.39 7.47
C THR A 653 -24.07 5.82 8.71
N VAL A 654 -23.18 4.87 8.52
CA VAL A 654 -22.30 4.29 9.57
C VAL A 654 -20.86 4.61 9.23
N ARG A 655 -20.14 5.32 10.14
CA ARG A 655 -18.72 5.68 9.98
C ARG A 655 -17.81 4.75 10.78
N THR A 656 -17.66 4.99 12.06
CA THR A 656 -16.74 4.23 12.93
C THR A 656 -17.35 2.95 13.49
N ARG A 657 -18.61 2.70 13.24
CA ARG A 657 -19.45 1.65 13.85
C ARG A 657 -19.69 1.84 15.36
N TRP A 658 -19.00 2.78 16.03
CA TRP A 658 -19.18 2.99 17.47
C TRP A 658 -20.57 3.52 17.82
N ASN A 659 -21.15 4.38 16.97
CA ASN A 659 -22.51 4.87 17.19
C ASN A 659 -23.52 3.71 17.27
N ALA A 660 -23.55 2.85 16.26
CA ALA A 660 -24.42 1.68 16.26
C ALA A 660 -24.05 0.68 17.39
N THR A 661 -22.75 0.56 17.73
CA THR A 661 -22.30 -0.29 18.85
C THR A 661 -22.82 0.19 20.20
N VAL A 662 -22.73 1.48 20.50
CA VAL A 662 -23.25 2.07 21.76
C VAL A 662 -24.77 1.95 21.82
N ALA A 663 -25.47 2.31 20.74
CA ALA A 663 -26.93 2.15 20.65
C ALA A 663 -27.37 0.70 20.82
N GLY A 664 -26.67 -0.24 20.16
CA GLY A 664 -26.94 -1.67 20.28
C GLY A 664 -26.71 -2.20 21.70
N ALA A 665 -25.68 -1.70 22.40
CA ALA A 665 -25.44 -2.07 23.80
C ALA A 665 -26.59 -1.60 24.72
N ILE A 666 -27.06 -0.36 24.53
CA ILE A 666 -28.23 0.17 25.24
C ILE A 666 -29.47 -0.69 24.97
N LEU A 667 -29.74 -1.07 23.72
CA LEU A 667 -30.87 -1.93 23.36
C LEU A 667 -30.78 -3.30 24.04
N ARG A 668 -29.57 -3.86 24.14
CA ARG A 668 -29.35 -5.13 24.86
C ARG A 668 -29.56 -4.98 26.37
N GLU A 669 -29.14 -3.88 26.95
CA GLU A 669 -29.38 -3.53 28.37
C GLU A 669 -30.88 -3.35 28.67
N LEU A 670 -31.66 -2.86 27.69
CA LEU A 670 -33.11 -2.69 27.77
C LEU A 670 -33.91 -3.95 27.42
N GLY A 671 -33.27 -5.09 27.17
CA GLY A 671 -33.92 -6.40 27.03
C GLY A 671 -34.05 -6.96 25.63
N ALA A 672 -33.53 -6.29 24.61
CA ALA A 672 -33.47 -6.89 23.26
C ALA A 672 -32.63 -8.19 23.25
N THR A 673 -33.12 -9.27 22.64
CA THR A 673 -32.39 -10.54 22.56
C THR A 673 -31.29 -10.54 21.49
N GLY A 674 -31.36 -9.61 20.53
CA GLY A 674 -30.39 -9.38 19.47
C GLY A 674 -30.62 -8.04 18.81
N VAL A 675 -29.62 -7.50 18.11
CA VAL A 675 -29.74 -6.25 17.36
C VAL A 675 -29.12 -6.42 15.99
N LEU A 676 -29.93 -6.37 14.94
CA LEU A 676 -29.51 -6.37 13.54
C LEU A 676 -29.32 -4.93 13.08
N LEU A 677 -28.18 -4.62 12.47
CA LEU A 677 -27.89 -3.29 11.94
C LEU A 677 -28.07 -3.26 10.42
N LEU A 678 -29.01 -2.43 9.92
CA LEU A 678 -29.10 -2.08 8.51
C LEU A 678 -28.64 -0.64 8.29
N ALA A 679 -27.67 -0.43 7.42
CA ALA A 679 -27.24 0.89 7.00
C ALA A 679 -27.47 1.10 5.50
N LEU A 680 -27.81 2.33 5.10
CA LEU A 680 -27.80 2.65 3.66
C LEU A 680 -26.37 2.79 3.15
N HIS A 681 -25.50 3.37 3.97
CA HIS A 681 -24.13 3.65 3.58
C HIS A 681 -23.17 3.40 4.74
N GLN A 682 -22.15 2.59 4.50
CA GLN A 682 -20.98 2.44 5.38
C GLN A 682 -19.83 3.28 4.83
N GLN A 683 -19.40 4.28 5.58
CA GLN A 683 -18.23 5.08 5.26
C GLN A 683 -16.96 4.36 5.74
N ALA A 684 -15.86 4.41 4.96
CA ALA A 684 -14.58 3.77 5.30
C ALA A 684 -13.90 4.37 6.55
#